data_30752431588ab6805c95bc227a736bf1
#
_entry.id   30752431588ab6805c95bc227a736bf1
#
_cell.length_a   1.000
_cell.length_b   1.000
_cell.length_c   1.000
_cell.angle_alpha   90.00
_cell.angle_beta   90.00
_cell.angle_gamma   90.00
#
_symmetry.space_group_name_H-M   'P 1'
#
loop_
_entity.id
_entity.type
_entity.pdbx_description
1 polymer ?
#
loop_
_entity_poly.entity_id
_entity_poly.type
_entity_poly.pdbx_seq_one_letter_code
_entity_poly.pdbx_strand_id
1 'polypeptide(L)'
;LSLNLYDVNKSLLSASMLLVAASSLYAQKAKVEYRGQAKIIDIATITPTGCIMNMNDKETFFEGKCVVEFKAIGRPTERFVLKEKERLNITFIKDENKKQRSEIRIEEVQLTAKKKQFSEIEIKQEALQNLQSFSLGDVLQQLPGQYVQPFDNTQFKNIVFRTASGASITGSSQIPGGDGYGNKAFGVQLMINDVALSNNENMQSYDSANSSPFGLSFNTSNRSGTLTPAQANYGVDLREIPTENIESVEVIQGIPDAKYGDLTSGLIKVNTIAKESPLRLDASLREGTYQLGLTKGFRLSKEQALSLSFDYMNSISDPRTSLVGYDRITTNALWSYNKSRFRNKLSFSFSQNTSNGKKDPDDLDGMVINVNNKSFSLSNNIRYSFGGASKRSWFRSISADIGVSYASQFTERKYWLNQGARPYGTSTENDVYYASYTPPSYENTAYADGKPFNIYTNISTEGNYISKSKWSHSYSLGINYRYGDNFGKGRYGTAGQFATMSSVGDSGSGMRDYNYRDNVLATTQYAFYMQDNITKRFANKHVLRANVGLRYDIQNSASTFSPRVNTYYQMGKFTIRGGVGLTSKAPSLNQLYTGPRYFDMLLGDYRLPGYYSAAIMQTVVTPGDNSDLNPSRSWKTEIGLDYRFSFATINITGYYNKLLDGFTTMAIPRVMDKAKVNVNITGTEIPTFEITGTEKFNYLQNRIVNGYESTDKGLELMTSFKRIESLNLVIGFNASYTETESIKDASILTIEKPKIIDNNFQYGLYNDTKAKNTVARASFSFDYHLPASGLIVGLRTDHFLIDKSFTSENDIYPVGYIDYNLNRVMIPDANRKDQLYQNLFRKRTEEKLSGLKNKTLHNVHLRVTKDFLSGFRLSVYVSNVFNLKPYNEDGYVYSNFTTTSFGANISYRF
;
A
#
# COMPACT_ATOMS: atom_id res chain seq x y z
N LEU A 1 8.33 -1.42 38.50
CA LEU A 1 9.78 -1.37 38.17
C LEU A 1 9.95 -0.41 37.01
N SER A 2 10.08 0.90 37.35
CA SER A 2 10.40 1.97 36.41
C SER A 2 11.91 1.97 36.18
N LEU A 3 12.36 1.38 35.09
CA LEU A 3 13.72 1.55 34.60
C LEU A 3 13.82 2.88 33.87
N ASN A 4 14.61 3.80 34.44
CA ASN A 4 14.87 5.12 33.92
C ASN A 4 15.50 5.03 32.51
N LEU A 5 14.77 5.46 31.51
CA LEU A 5 15.18 5.54 30.08
C LEU A 5 16.43 6.43 29.85
N TYR A 6 16.84 7.21 30.83
CA TYR A 6 18.04 8.06 30.77
C TYR A 6 19.35 7.28 30.88
N ASP A 7 19.36 6.15 31.54
CA ASP A 7 20.56 5.31 31.71
C ASP A 7 20.80 4.37 30.54
N VAL A 8 19.72 4.00 29.81
CA VAL A 8 19.80 3.18 28.59
C VAL A 8 20.46 3.96 27.44
N ASN A 9 20.18 5.28 27.32
CA ASN A 9 20.80 6.12 26.30
C ASN A 9 22.31 6.33 26.49
N LYS A 10 22.80 6.36 27.74
CA LYS A 10 24.24 6.47 28.03
C LYS A 10 24.98 5.16 27.78
N SER A 11 24.38 4.03 28.06
CA SER A 11 25.00 2.71 27.84
C SER A 11 25.05 2.34 26.35
N LEU A 12 24.04 2.76 25.53
CA LEU A 12 24.06 2.58 24.08
C LEU A 12 25.06 3.50 23.36
N LEU A 13 25.25 4.75 23.84
CA LEU A 13 26.29 5.63 23.32
C LEU A 13 27.69 5.14 23.68
N SER A 14 27.90 4.61 24.90
CA SER A 14 29.19 4.04 25.30
C SER A 14 29.50 2.73 24.61
N ALA A 15 28.50 1.87 24.34
CA ALA A 15 28.66 0.66 23.55
C ALA A 15 28.97 0.96 22.07
N SER A 16 28.39 2.00 21.49
CA SER A 16 28.69 2.43 20.11
C SER A 16 30.09 3.05 19.98
N MET A 17 30.59 3.76 21.00
CA MET A 17 31.97 4.26 21.02
C MET A 17 33.03 3.17 21.29
N LEU A 18 32.73 2.15 22.06
CA LEU A 18 33.62 1.00 22.27
C LEU A 18 33.73 0.07 21.04
N LEU A 19 32.69 -0.04 20.22
CA LEU A 19 32.71 -0.79 18.95
C LEU A 19 33.54 -0.07 17.86
N VAL A 20 33.66 1.26 17.93
CA VAL A 20 34.50 2.05 17.01
C VAL A 20 36.00 1.92 17.34
N ALA A 21 36.35 1.65 18.59
CA ALA A 21 37.73 1.53 19.01
C ALA A 21 38.37 0.15 18.77
N ALA A 22 37.59 -0.90 18.51
CA ALA A 22 38.08 -2.28 18.39
C ALA A 22 38.39 -2.77 16.96
N SER A 23 38.23 -1.95 15.91
CA SER A 23 38.39 -2.35 14.52
C SER A 23 39.59 -1.74 13.78
N SER A 24 40.74 -1.76 14.38
CA SER A 24 42.01 -1.65 13.60
C SER A 24 42.48 -3.04 13.18
N LEU A 25 41.63 -3.80 12.47
CA LEU A 25 42.05 -4.99 11.77
C LEU A 25 42.67 -4.56 10.44
N TYR A 26 43.97 -4.74 10.32
CA TYR A 26 44.75 -4.46 9.13
C TYR A 26 44.22 -5.27 7.93
N ALA A 27 43.86 -4.57 6.85
CA ALA A 27 43.66 -5.21 5.57
C ALA A 27 44.95 -5.87 5.09
N GLN A 28 44.97 -7.20 4.97
CA GLN A 28 46.10 -7.94 4.43
C GLN A 28 45.86 -8.13 2.92
N LYS A 29 46.87 -7.85 2.10
CA LYS A 29 46.92 -8.19 0.68
C LYS A 29 47.46 -9.60 0.53
N ALA A 30 46.81 -10.41 -0.31
CA ALA A 30 47.31 -11.72 -0.64
C ALA A 30 47.82 -11.77 -2.09
N LYS A 31 48.99 -12.32 -2.26
CA LYS A 31 49.52 -12.67 -3.58
C LYS A 31 49.13 -14.12 -3.87
N VAL A 32 48.37 -14.33 -4.94
CA VAL A 32 47.96 -15.65 -5.39
C VAL A 32 48.80 -16.05 -6.58
N GLU A 33 49.56 -17.16 -6.46
CA GLU A 33 50.33 -17.71 -7.55
C GLU A 33 49.67 -19.02 -8.00
N TYR A 34 49.25 -19.06 -9.25
CA TYR A 34 48.72 -20.24 -9.91
C TYR A 34 49.47 -20.49 -11.19
N ARG A 35 50.19 -21.62 -11.28
CA ARG A 35 51.05 -21.97 -12.44
C ARG A 35 52.02 -20.85 -12.85
N GLY A 36 52.61 -20.16 -11.90
CA GLY A 36 53.57 -19.09 -12.14
C GLY A 36 53.01 -17.74 -12.53
N GLN A 37 51.71 -17.56 -12.60
CA GLN A 37 51.05 -16.26 -12.72
C GLN A 37 50.71 -15.67 -11.36
N ALA A 38 51.31 -14.54 -11.02
CA ALA A 38 51.04 -13.87 -9.74
C ALA A 38 49.91 -12.86 -9.90
N LYS A 39 48.87 -12.97 -9.06
CA LYS A 39 47.77 -12.04 -8.99
C LYS A 39 47.68 -11.48 -7.57
N ILE A 40 47.69 -10.17 -7.42
CA ILE A 40 47.51 -9.52 -6.09
C ILE A 40 46.04 -9.26 -5.89
N ILE A 41 45.47 -9.79 -4.82
CA ILE A 41 44.06 -9.69 -4.45
C ILE A 41 43.96 -9.15 -3.03
N ASP A 42 43.10 -8.15 -2.84
CA ASP A 42 42.72 -7.69 -1.48
C ASP A 42 41.63 -8.65 -0.94
N ILE A 43 41.92 -9.34 0.17
CA ILE A 43 41.08 -10.42 0.66
C ILE A 43 40.24 -10.00 1.86
N ALA A 44 38.92 -10.16 1.77
CA ALA A 44 38.04 -10.15 2.93
C ALA A 44 37.78 -11.57 3.47
N THR A 45 37.60 -12.56 2.60
CA THR A 45 37.36 -13.95 2.99
C THR A 45 37.82 -14.94 1.91
N ILE A 46 38.37 -16.07 2.34
CA ILE A 46 38.75 -17.20 1.49
C ILE A 46 37.85 -18.36 1.90
N THR A 47 37.13 -18.94 0.94
CA THR A 47 36.24 -20.09 1.22
C THR A 47 36.64 -21.27 0.33
N PRO A 48 37.29 -22.30 0.85
CA PRO A 48 37.56 -23.51 0.13
C PRO A 48 36.34 -24.45 0.14
N THR A 49 36.05 -25.08 -0.96
CA THR A 49 34.97 -26.08 -1.06
C THR A 49 35.51 -27.38 -1.62
N GLY A 50 35.48 -28.45 -0.82
CA GLY A 50 35.86 -29.81 -1.19
C GLY A 50 37.31 -30.13 -0.98
N CYS A 51 38.10 -29.29 -0.29
CA CYS A 51 39.49 -29.53 0.05
C CYS A 51 39.84 -29.03 1.48
N ILE A 52 41.00 -29.42 1.95
CA ILE A 52 41.59 -29.00 3.22
C ILE A 52 42.47 -27.76 2.98
N MET A 53 42.27 -26.72 3.79
CA MET A 53 43.09 -25.52 3.80
C MET A 53 44.07 -25.61 4.97
N ASN A 54 45.37 -25.64 4.66
CA ASN A 54 46.45 -25.57 5.64
C ASN A 54 47.06 -24.17 5.65
N MET A 55 47.01 -23.48 6.78
CA MET A 55 47.59 -22.14 6.94
C MET A 55 48.87 -22.21 7.78
N ASN A 56 49.98 -21.72 7.21
CA ASN A 56 51.21 -21.43 7.93
C ASN A 56 51.39 -19.92 8.04
N ASP A 57 52.27 -19.44 8.94
CA ASP A 57 52.49 -18.02 9.20
C ASP A 57 52.84 -17.14 7.97
N LYS A 58 53.25 -17.77 6.89
CA LYS A 58 53.69 -17.11 5.65
C LYS A 58 52.97 -17.53 4.38
N GLU A 59 52.38 -18.74 4.34
CA GLU A 59 51.78 -19.30 3.16
C GLU A 59 50.57 -20.15 3.46
N THR A 60 49.56 -20.11 2.61
CA THR A 60 48.37 -20.97 2.70
C THR A 60 48.34 -21.94 1.54
N PHE A 61 48.25 -23.23 1.82
CA PHE A 61 48.24 -24.31 0.81
C PHE A 61 46.87 -24.98 0.79
N PHE A 62 46.42 -25.33 -0.42
CA PHE A 62 45.22 -26.11 -0.63
C PHE A 62 45.58 -27.46 -1.26
N GLU A 63 45.17 -28.56 -0.66
CA GLU A 63 45.38 -29.91 -1.18
C GLU A 63 44.07 -30.56 -1.58
N GLY A 64 44.01 -31.13 -2.80
CA GLY A 64 42.86 -31.82 -3.32
C GLY A 64 42.17 -31.11 -4.48
N LYS A 65 41.13 -31.76 -5.01
CA LYS A 65 40.30 -31.20 -6.10
C LYS A 65 39.26 -30.27 -5.50
N CYS A 66 39.46 -28.97 -5.56
CA CYS A 66 38.59 -28.02 -4.91
C CYS A 66 38.30 -26.73 -5.72
N VAL A 67 37.28 -26.05 -5.32
CA VAL A 67 36.96 -24.66 -5.76
C VAL A 67 37.32 -23.71 -4.63
N VAL A 68 38.21 -22.77 -4.90
CA VAL A 68 38.59 -21.73 -3.94
C VAL A 68 37.99 -20.42 -4.40
N GLU A 69 37.17 -19.83 -3.55
CA GLU A 69 36.54 -18.52 -3.80
C GLU A 69 37.22 -17.42 -2.98
N PHE A 70 37.64 -16.38 -3.66
CA PHE A 70 38.16 -15.17 -3.04
C PHE A 70 37.07 -14.08 -3.10
N LYS A 71 36.66 -13.62 -1.96
CA LYS A 71 35.68 -12.53 -1.81
C LYS A 71 36.37 -11.34 -1.16
N ALA A 72 36.38 -10.22 -1.84
CA ALA A 72 36.83 -8.94 -1.31
C ALA A 72 35.68 -7.94 -1.43
N ILE A 73 35.58 -7.01 -0.45
CA ILE A 73 34.56 -5.95 -0.49
C ILE A 73 34.80 -5.08 -1.72
N GLY A 74 33.80 -4.94 -2.58
CA GLY A 74 33.83 -4.12 -3.78
C GLY A 74 34.51 -4.76 -5.00
N ARG A 75 34.80 -6.06 -4.99
CA ARG A 75 35.30 -6.79 -6.14
C ARG A 75 34.43 -8.01 -6.49
N PRO A 76 34.38 -8.42 -7.77
CA PRO A 76 33.74 -9.67 -8.15
C PRO A 76 34.46 -10.83 -7.47
N THR A 77 33.70 -11.83 -7.04
CA THR A 77 34.23 -13.06 -6.47
C THR A 77 35.06 -13.79 -7.53
N GLU A 78 36.33 -13.96 -7.25
CA GLU A 78 37.21 -14.77 -8.13
C GLU A 78 37.18 -16.23 -7.68
N ARG A 79 37.02 -17.15 -8.64
CA ARG A 79 36.97 -18.59 -8.41
C ARG A 79 38.12 -19.25 -9.10
N PHE A 80 38.86 -20.08 -8.39
CA PHE A 80 39.91 -20.94 -8.88
C PHE A 80 39.49 -22.40 -8.67
N VAL A 81 39.48 -23.16 -9.76
CA VAL A 81 39.24 -24.60 -9.75
C VAL A 81 40.58 -25.32 -9.76
N LEU A 82 40.94 -25.92 -8.64
CA LEU A 82 42.16 -26.73 -8.49
C LEU A 82 41.87 -28.17 -8.90
N LYS A 83 42.72 -28.74 -9.77
CA LYS A 83 42.69 -30.17 -10.10
C LYS A 83 43.49 -30.96 -9.06
N GLU A 84 43.25 -32.24 -9.01
CA GLU A 84 44.02 -33.16 -8.16
C GLU A 84 45.54 -32.98 -8.38
N LYS A 85 46.30 -32.73 -7.29
CA LYS A 85 47.74 -32.41 -7.26
C LYS A 85 48.12 -30.97 -7.72
N GLU A 86 47.20 -30.09 -8.02
CA GLU A 86 47.50 -28.68 -8.24
C GLU A 86 47.55 -27.95 -6.90
N ARG A 87 48.57 -27.08 -6.72
CA ARG A 87 48.72 -26.25 -5.51
C ARG A 87 48.46 -24.78 -5.84
N LEU A 88 47.71 -24.12 -5.00
CA LEU A 88 47.54 -22.66 -5.07
C LEU A 88 48.29 -22.05 -3.87
N ASN A 89 49.37 -21.32 -4.15
CA ASN A 89 50.13 -20.62 -3.14
C ASN A 89 49.53 -19.25 -2.88
N ILE A 90 49.18 -18.95 -1.64
CA ILE A 90 48.68 -17.67 -1.24
C ILE A 90 49.65 -17.06 -0.25
N THR A 91 50.27 -15.96 -0.60
CA THR A 91 51.19 -15.23 0.26
C THR A 91 50.56 -13.93 0.73
N PHE A 92 50.41 -13.76 2.04
CA PHE A 92 49.92 -12.50 2.62
C PHE A 92 51.11 -11.52 2.69
N ILE A 93 51.00 -10.39 1.95
CA ILE A 93 52.01 -9.38 1.94
C ILE A 93 51.60 -8.27 2.93
N LYS A 94 52.38 -8.04 3.99
CA LYS A 94 52.23 -6.87 4.80
C LYS A 94 52.60 -5.61 3.98
N ASP A 95 51.65 -4.73 3.78
CA ASP A 95 51.88 -3.48 3.01
C ASP A 95 52.66 -2.47 3.87
N GLU A 96 53.95 -2.41 3.66
CA GLU A 96 54.83 -1.40 4.33
C GLU A 96 54.79 -0.01 3.67
N ASN A 97 54.16 0.09 2.49
CA ASN A 97 54.05 1.35 1.74
C ASN A 97 52.66 1.95 1.79
N LYS A 98 52.43 2.87 2.71
CA LYS A 98 51.21 3.67 2.92
C LYS A 98 50.73 4.51 1.72
N LYS A 99 51.22 4.35 0.50
CA LYS A 99 50.91 5.25 -0.63
C LYS A 99 50.04 4.67 -1.77
N GLN A 100 49.76 3.38 -1.80
CA GLN A 100 48.76 2.85 -2.76
C GLN A 100 47.49 2.48 -2.01
N ARG A 101 46.55 3.42 -1.96
CA ARG A 101 45.16 3.12 -1.53
C ARG A 101 44.60 2.09 -2.50
N SER A 102 44.23 0.92 -1.99
CA SER A 102 43.47 -0.06 -2.76
C SER A 102 42.18 0.58 -3.26
N GLU A 103 41.96 0.59 -4.56
CA GLU A 103 40.68 1.02 -5.10
C GLU A 103 39.59 0.02 -4.67
N ILE A 104 38.66 0.48 -3.86
CA ILE A 104 37.45 -0.27 -3.55
C ILE A 104 36.55 -0.14 -4.79
N ARG A 105 36.60 -1.10 -5.68
CA ARG A 105 35.62 -1.21 -6.77
C ARG A 105 34.33 -1.76 -6.16
N ILE A 106 33.42 -0.88 -5.84
CA ILE A 106 32.04 -1.25 -5.56
C ILE A 106 31.46 -1.67 -6.91
N GLU A 107 30.89 -2.89 -6.99
CA GLU A 107 30.14 -3.30 -8.19
C GLU A 107 29.11 -2.21 -8.51
N GLU A 108 28.90 -1.96 -9.80
CA GLU A 108 28.00 -0.91 -10.29
C GLU A 108 26.63 -1.10 -9.67
N VAL A 109 26.36 -0.38 -8.59
CA VAL A 109 25.08 -0.40 -7.93
C VAL A 109 24.13 0.38 -8.82
N GLN A 110 23.29 -0.32 -9.55
CA GLN A 110 22.18 0.32 -10.24
C GLN A 110 21.18 0.80 -9.20
N LEU A 111 21.33 2.06 -8.81
CA LEU A 111 20.47 2.72 -7.81
C LEU A 111 19.05 3.00 -8.33
N THR A 112 18.78 2.66 -9.58
CA THR A 112 17.51 2.94 -10.24
C THR A 112 16.70 1.68 -10.50
N ALA A 113 15.39 1.82 -10.38
CA ALA A 113 14.45 0.79 -10.82
C ALA A 113 14.68 0.47 -12.31
N LYS A 114 14.80 -0.81 -12.64
CA LYS A 114 15.07 -1.27 -14.00
C LYS A 114 13.82 -1.85 -14.65
N LYS A 115 13.45 -1.34 -15.81
CA LYS A 115 12.33 -1.89 -16.56
C LYS A 115 12.70 -3.25 -17.17
N LYS A 116 11.90 -4.26 -16.88
CA LYS A 116 11.94 -5.60 -17.50
C LYS A 116 11.07 -5.66 -18.75
N GLN A 117 10.69 -6.85 -19.15
CA GLN A 117 9.78 -7.07 -20.29
C GLN A 117 8.38 -6.52 -19.95
N PHE A 118 7.67 -6.09 -20.98
CA PHE A 118 6.36 -5.43 -20.85
C PHE A 118 6.43 -4.20 -19.92
N SER A 119 5.56 -4.05 -18.96
CA SER A 119 5.51 -2.90 -18.03
C SER A 119 6.00 -3.24 -16.62
N GLU A 120 6.83 -4.25 -16.49
CA GLU A 120 7.39 -4.67 -15.21
C GLU A 120 8.63 -3.84 -14.86
N ILE A 121 8.67 -3.34 -13.62
CA ILE A 121 9.82 -2.62 -13.04
C ILE A 121 10.37 -3.46 -11.90
N GLU A 122 11.68 -3.71 -11.89
CA GLU A 122 12.38 -4.45 -10.84
C GLU A 122 13.31 -3.53 -10.05
N ILE A 123 13.24 -3.61 -8.72
CA ILE A 123 14.16 -2.99 -7.78
C ILE A 123 14.87 -4.12 -7.04
N LYS A 124 16.19 -4.23 -7.21
CA LYS A 124 16.99 -5.30 -6.62
C LYS A 124 17.52 -4.93 -5.24
N GLN A 125 18.02 -5.92 -4.51
CA GLN A 125 18.58 -5.78 -3.17
C GLN A 125 19.65 -4.70 -3.06
N GLU A 126 20.54 -4.59 -4.06
CA GLU A 126 21.60 -3.58 -4.07
C GLU A 126 21.03 -2.15 -4.08
N ALA A 127 19.98 -1.92 -4.86
CA ALA A 127 19.29 -0.63 -4.88
C ALA A 127 18.58 -0.37 -3.54
N LEU A 128 17.91 -1.39 -2.96
CA LEU A 128 17.22 -1.28 -1.68
C LEU A 128 18.16 -0.85 -0.55
N GLN A 129 19.37 -1.44 -0.49
CA GLN A 129 20.39 -1.10 0.53
C GLN A 129 20.90 0.34 0.44
N ASN A 130 20.75 0.99 -0.72
CA ASN A 130 21.17 2.36 -0.92
C ASN A 130 20.05 3.40 -0.71
N LEU A 131 18.79 2.95 -0.53
CA LEU A 131 17.65 3.88 -0.40
C LEU A 131 17.40 4.37 1.03
N GLN A 132 18.03 3.79 2.06
CA GLN A 132 17.79 4.07 3.49
C GLN A 132 16.30 4.11 3.82
N SER A 133 15.59 3.09 3.35
CA SER A 133 14.15 2.94 3.52
C SER A 133 13.83 2.19 4.82
N PHE A 134 12.79 2.63 5.53
CA PHE A 134 12.27 1.99 6.73
C PHE A 134 11.27 0.88 6.39
N SER A 135 10.68 0.96 5.21
CA SER A 135 9.64 0.06 4.77
C SER A 135 9.52 -0.01 3.24
N LEU A 136 8.75 -0.96 2.75
CA LEU A 136 8.42 -1.07 1.33
C LEU A 136 7.79 0.22 0.77
N GLY A 137 7.00 0.94 1.57
CA GLY A 137 6.41 2.22 1.17
C GLY A 137 7.45 3.25 0.71
N ASP A 138 8.58 3.33 1.40
CA ASP A 138 9.67 4.26 1.04
C ASP A 138 10.38 3.85 -0.25
N VAL A 139 10.54 2.54 -0.47
CA VAL A 139 11.13 1.99 -1.70
C VAL A 139 10.32 2.37 -2.94
N LEU A 140 9.00 2.24 -2.83
CA LEU A 140 8.10 2.49 -3.96
C LEU A 140 8.01 3.96 -4.37
N GLN A 141 8.48 4.89 -3.54
CA GLN A 141 8.62 6.31 -3.90
C GLN A 141 9.65 6.57 -5.02
N GLN A 142 10.46 5.57 -5.37
CA GLN A 142 11.42 5.66 -6.47
C GLN A 142 10.82 5.41 -7.86
N LEU A 143 9.58 4.94 -7.91
CA LEU A 143 8.90 4.62 -9.18
C LEU A 143 8.53 5.89 -9.96
N PRO A 144 8.45 5.81 -11.30
CA PRO A 144 7.89 6.89 -12.10
C PRO A 144 6.49 7.29 -11.61
N GLY A 145 6.22 8.58 -11.55
CA GLY A 145 4.95 9.11 -11.03
C GLY A 145 4.84 9.16 -9.51
N GLN A 146 5.83 8.67 -8.78
CA GLN A 146 5.95 8.80 -7.33
C GLN A 146 6.99 9.88 -6.96
N TYR A 147 7.01 10.30 -5.69
CA TYR A 147 7.96 11.28 -5.17
C TYR A 147 8.34 10.95 -3.72
N VAL A 148 9.43 11.54 -3.24
CA VAL A 148 9.82 11.41 -1.83
C VAL A 148 8.83 12.20 -0.98
N GLN A 149 7.95 11.47 -0.32
CA GLN A 149 6.94 12.05 0.56
C GLN A 149 7.59 12.62 1.82
N PRO A 150 6.91 13.59 2.47
CA PRO A 150 7.25 14.00 3.81
C PRO A 150 7.43 12.80 4.73
N PHE A 151 8.47 12.85 5.56
CA PHE A 151 8.76 11.73 6.42
C PHE A 151 7.80 11.71 7.62
N ASP A 152 6.95 10.72 7.66
CA ASP A 152 6.13 10.39 8.81
C ASP A 152 5.80 8.89 8.78
N ASN A 153 6.34 8.13 9.73
CA ASN A 153 6.08 6.70 9.87
C ASN A 153 4.91 6.41 10.83
N THR A 154 4.33 7.41 11.46
CA THR A 154 3.09 7.24 12.21
C THR A 154 1.87 7.14 11.29
N GLN A 155 1.98 7.67 10.07
CA GLN A 155 0.92 7.65 9.06
C GLN A 155 0.92 6.36 8.25
N PHE A 156 -0.29 5.87 7.94
CA PHE A 156 -0.51 4.72 7.06
C PHE A 156 0.13 4.95 5.68
N LYS A 157 0.88 3.96 5.18
CA LYS A 157 1.51 4.02 3.86
C LYS A 157 0.89 3.02 2.90
N ASN A 158 0.35 3.52 1.82
CA ASN A 158 -0.10 2.73 0.68
C ASN A 158 0.47 3.31 -0.61
N ILE A 159 0.19 2.66 -1.73
CA ILE A 159 0.59 3.14 -3.05
C ILE A 159 -0.56 2.98 -4.05
N VAL A 160 -0.63 3.94 -4.95
CA VAL A 160 -1.57 3.94 -6.07
C VAL A 160 -0.77 4.14 -7.35
N PHE A 161 -1.16 3.46 -8.41
CA PHE A 161 -0.48 3.52 -9.69
C PHE A 161 -1.32 4.22 -10.75
N ARG A 162 -0.65 5.06 -11.58
CA ARG A 162 -1.19 5.63 -12.80
C ARG A 162 -2.52 6.35 -12.63
N THR A 163 -2.71 7.04 -11.51
CA THR A 163 -3.87 7.91 -11.28
C THR A 163 -3.42 9.24 -10.72
N ALA A 164 -4.02 10.34 -11.19
CA ALA A 164 -3.79 11.68 -10.67
C ALA A 164 -4.58 11.92 -9.37
N SER A 165 -5.62 11.14 -9.12
CA SER A 165 -6.54 11.36 -8.00
C SER A 165 -5.99 11.01 -6.62
N GLY A 166 -4.82 10.65 -6.41
CA GLY A 166 -4.25 10.40 -5.09
C GLY A 166 -2.92 11.08 -4.88
N ALA A 167 -2.55 11.90 -5.84
CA ALA A 167 -1.19 12.33 -6.03
C ALA A 167 -0.97 13.81 -5.75
N SER A 168 -1.97 14.53 -5.20
CA SER A 168 -1.86 15.97 -4.91
C SER A 168 -0.80 16.24 -3.83
N ILE A 169 0.00 17.28 -4.07
CA ILE A 169 1.07 17.74 -3.19
C ILE A 169 0.53 18.16 -1.82
N THR A 170 -0.64 18.76 -1.77
CA THR A 170 -1.18 19.36 -0.53
C THR A 170 -2.08 18.43 0.26
N GLY A 171 -2.12 17.13 -0.09
CA GLY A 171 -2.84 16.14 0.69
C GLY A 171 -4.33 16.41 0.87
N SER A 172 -4.95 17.19 -0.01
CA SER A 172 -6.40 17.36 0.08
C SER A 172 -7.06 16.03 -0.19
N SER A 173 -7.50 15.47 0.84
CA SER A 173 -7.79 14.09 1.19
C SER A 173 -9.07 13.53 0.58
N GLN A 174 -9.65 14.15 -0.39
CA GLN A 174 -10.98 13.74 -0.87
C GLN A 174 -11.02 13.34 -2.34
N ILE A 175 -9.96 12.71 -2.79
CA ILE A 175 -10.04 12.14 -4.11
C ILE A 175 -10.18 10.65 -3.94
N PRO A 176 -11.35 10.08 -4.29
CA PRO A 176 -11.54 8.64 -4.31
C PRO A 176 -10.45 8.04 -5.18
N GLY A 177 -9.62 7.20 -4.59
CA GLY A 177 -8.66 6.45 -5.38
C GLY A 177 -9.30 5.16 -5.84
N GLY A 178 -8.95 4.71 -7.01
CA GLY A 178 -9.10 3.38 -7.58
C GLY A 178 -10.48 2.74 -7.60
N ASP A 179 -11.27 2.84 -6.57
CA ASP A 179 -12.58 2.20 -6.46
C ASP A 179 -13.73 3.18 -6.19
N GLY A 180 -13.43 4.48 -6.10
CA GLY A 180 -14.43 5.52 -5.81
C GLY A 180 -14.85 5.60 -4.34
N TYR A 181 -14.33 4.76 -3.47
CA TYR A 181 -14.85 4.56 -2.14
C TYR A 181 -13.92 4.98 -1.01
N GLY A 182 -12.84 5.67 -1.29
CA GLY A 182 -11.87 6.13 -0.29
C GLY A 182 -10.69 5.19 -0.07
N ASN A 183 -10.74 3.93 -0.49
CA ASN A 183 -9.61 3.01 -0.48
C ASN A 183 -8.74 3.21 -1.72
N LYS A 184 -7.77 4.11 -1.64
CA LYS A 184 -6.90 4.46 -2.77
C LYS A 184 -6.11 3.27 -3.31
N ALA A 185 -5.78 2.31 -2.49
CA ALA A 185 -5.00 1.13 -2.84
C ALA A 185 -5.83 -0.14 -3.03
N PHE A 186 -7.16 -0.05 -3.05
CA PHE A 186 -8.06 -1.19 -3.19
C PHE A 186 -7.75 -2.05 -4.41
N GLY A 187 -7.43 -1.41 -5.54
CA GLY A 187 -7.08 -2.08 -6.78
C GLY A 187 -5.64 -2.58 -6.88
N VAL A 188 -4.80 -2.36 -5.86
CA VAL A 188 -3.41 -2.83 -5.85
C VAL A 188 -3.31 -4.14 -5.11
N GLN A 189 -2.74 -5.17 -5.77
CA GLN A 189 -2.43 -6.44 -5.13
C GLN A 189 -0.98 -6.48 -4.70
N LEU A 190 -0.73 -6.96 -3.48
CA LEU A 190 0.60 -7.25 -2.96
C LEU A 190 0.79 -8.76 -2.84
N MET A 191 1.95 -9.25 -3.28
CA MET A 191 2.35 -10.65 -3.13
C MET A 191 3.70 -10.74 -2.43
N ILE A 192 3.84 -11.67 -1.51
CA ILE A 192 5.11 -12.00 -0.86
C ILE A 192 5.43 -13.45 -1.19
N ASN A 193 6.58 -13.69 -1.84
CA ASN A 193 6.99 -15.02 -2.27
C ASN A 193 5.89 -15.78 -3.05
N ASP A 194 5.28 -15.13 -4.04
CA ASP A 194 4.20 -15.64 -4.91
C ASP A 194 2.85 -15.94 -4.21
N VAL A 195 2.69 -15.59 -2.93
CA VAL A 195 1.42 -15.69 -2.21
C VAL A 195 0.81 -14.30 -2.03
N ALA A 196 -0.47 -14.16 -2.36
CA ALA A 196 -1.20 -12.90 -2.22
C ALA A 196 -1.43 -12.57 -0.74
N LEU A 197 -1.10 -11.33 -0.38
CA LEU A 197 -1.47 -10.75 0.91
C LEU A 197 -2.81 -10.02 0.74
N SER A 198 -3.84 -10.52 1.39
CA SER A 198 -5.18 -9.94 1.32
C SER A 198 -5.42 -8.92 2.42
N ASN A 199 -6.23 -7.93 2.11
CA ASN A 199 -6.80 -6.98 3.08
C ASN A 199 -8.32 -6.82 2.89
N ASN A 200 -8.93 -7.73 2.11
CA ASN A 200 -10.37 -7.71 1.81
C ASN A 200 -11.22 -8.04 3.04
N GLU A 201 -10.63 -8.72 4.01
CA GLU A 201 -11.26 -9.17 5.25
C GLU A 201 -11.14 -8.13 6.38
N ASN A 202 -10.43 -7.03 6.15
CA ASN A 202 -10.26 -5.96 7.12
C ASN A 202 -11.57 -5.15 7.24
N MET A 203 -12.16 -5.17 8.43
CA MET A 203 -13.38 -4.44 8.78
C MET A 203 -13.15 -3.36 9.84
N GLN A 204 -11.95 -2.84 9.96
CA GLN A 204 -11.56 -1.83 10.94
C GLN A 204 -12.07 -0.41 10.64
N SER A 205 -12.92 -0.26 9.65
CA SER A 205 -13.55 1.02 9.40
C SER A 205 -14.59 1.31 10.47
N TYR A 206 -14.46 2.43 11.12
CA TYR A 206 -15.34 2.85 12.19
C TYR A 206 -15.71 4.32 12.04
N ASP A 207 -16.96 4.62 11.72
CA ASP A 207 -17.55 5.95 11.83
C ASP A 207 -19.04 5.86 12.16
N SER A 208 -19.36 6.37 13.31
CA SER A 208 -20.74 6.48 13.74
C SER A 208 -21.42 7.78 13.30
N ALA A 209 -20.64 8.81 13.01
CA ALA A 209 -21.15 10.17 12.94
C ALA A 209 -21.39 10.67 11.52
N ASN A 210 -20.74 10.06 10.54
CA ASN A 210 -20.88 10.47 9.17
C ASN A 210 -21.55 9.40 8.33
N SER A 211 -22.30 9.85 7.39
CA SER A 211 -22.99 9.06 6.38
C SER A 211 -22.08 8.15 5.53
N SER A 212 -20.79 8.11 5.82
CA SER A 212 -19.88 7.16 5.25
C SER A 212 -20.02 5.81 5.97
N PRO A 213 -20.40 4.75 5.30
CA PRO A 213 -20.53 3.41 5.90
C PRO A 213 -19.22 2.85 6.42
N PHE A 214 -18.08 3.46 6.10
CA PHE A 214 -16.73 3.01 6.49
C PHE A 214 -16.03 3.96 7.43
N GLY A 215 -16.66 4.91 7.86
CA GLY A 215 -16.49 5.85 8.82
C GLY A 215 -15.28 5.94 9.66
N LEU A 216 -14.14 6.06 9.21
CA LEU A 216 -13.18 6.90 9.85
C LEU A 216 -13.28 8.25 9.15
N SER A 217 -14.13 9.13 9.68
CA SER A 217 -14.03 10.53 9.35
C SER A 217 -12.67 11.02 9.78
N PHE A 218 -11.83 11.28 8.79
CA PHE A 218 -10.65 12.13 8.97
C PHE A 218 -11.07 13.57 9.17
N ASN A 219 -12.09 13.82 9.97
CA ASN A 219 -12.44 15.18 10.28
C ASN A 219 -11.36 15.73 11.19
N THR A 220 -10.36 16.30 10.54
CA THR A 220 -9.25 17.04 11.13
C THR A 220 -9.67 18.32 11.83
N SER A 221 -10.96 18.56 12.01
CA SER A 221 -11.44 19.65 12.85
C SER A 221 -11.07 19.44 14.32
N ASN A 222 -10.59 18.29 14.71
CA ASN A 222 -9.99 18.06 16.00
C ASN A 222 -8.56 18.61 16.00
N ARG A 223 -8.35 19.52 16.90
CA ARG A 223 -7.18 20.39 17.09
C ARG A 223 -5.82 19.70 17.16
N SER A 224 -5.74 18.40 17.37
CA SER A 224 -4.49 17.64 17.42
C SER A 224 -4.01 17.05 16.08
N GLY A 225 -4.64 17.39 14.98
CA GLY A 225 -4.09 17.32 13.61
C GLY A 225 -3.54 16.00 13.03
N THR A 226 -3.44 14.93 13.80
CA THR A 226 -2.68 13.75 13.41
C THR A 226 -3.29 12.44 13.88
N LEU A 227 -4.60 12.32 13.75
CA LEU A 227 -5.22 11.05 14.06
C LEU A 227 -5.10 10.15 12.87
N THR A 228 -4.18 9.23 12.97
CA THR A 228 -3.99 8.19 12.01
C THR A 228 -4.97 7.07 12.28
N PRO A 229 -5.92 6.88 11.45
CA PRO A 229 -6.63 5.62 11.40
C PRO A 229 -5.71 4.62 10.72
N ALA A 230 -4.87 4.03 11.46
CA ALA A 230 -3.91 3.08 10.95
C ALA A 230 -4.56 1.84 10.32
N GLN A 231 -5.90 1.75 10.27
CA GLN A 231 -6.54 0.46 10.16
C GLN A 231 -7.75 0.39 9.24
N ALA A 232 -8.26 1.50 8.77
CA ALA A 232 -9.30 1.44 7.77
C ALA A 232 -8.82 0.62 6.57
N ASN A 233 -9.73 0.00 5.84
CA ASN A 233 -9.39 -0.80 4.67
C ASN A 233 -8.89 0.10 3.51
N TYR A 234 -7.72 0.70 3.69
CA TYR A 234 -7.03 1.51 2.67
C TYR A 234 -6.04 0.71 1.82
N GLY A 235 -6.14 -0.60 1.81
CA GLY A 235 -5.18 -1.52 1.25
C GLY A 235 -4.25 -2.10 2.31
N VAL A 236 -3.19 -2.77 1.88
CA VAL A 236 -2.15 -3.28 2.79
C VAL A 236 -1.26 -2.14 3.26
N ASP A 237 -1.00 -2.07 4.56
CA ASP A 237 -0.06 -1.10 5.11
C ASP A 237 1.39 -1.47 4.76
N LEU A 238 1.99 -0.69 3.87
CA LEU A 238 3.36 -0.94 3.40
C LEU A 238 4.42 -0.70 4.49
N ARG A 239 4.05 -0.08 5.63
CA ARG A 239 4.95 0.04 6.79
C ARG A 239 5.24 -1.32 7.43
N GLU A 240 4.33 -2.29 7.29
CA GLU A 240 4.46 -3.64 7.88
C GLU A 240 5.54 -4.50 7.22
N ILE A 241 6.09 -4.05 6.09
CA ILE A 241 7.07 -4.81 5.31
C ILE A 241 8.44 -4.11 5.38
N PRO A 242 9.32 -4.55 6.30
CA PRO A 242 10.69 -4.04 6.40
C PRO A 242 11.52 -4.47 5.19
N THR A 243 12.55 -3.70 4.86
CA THR A 243 13.32 -3.87 3.61
C THR A 243 14.56 -4.75 3.75
N GLU A 244 14.97 -5.10 4.95
CA GLU A 244 16.26 -5.73 5.26
C GLU A 244 16.39 -7.15 4.69
N ASN A 245 15.28 -7.90 4.59
CA ASN A 245 15.25 -9.26 4.07
C ASN A 245 14.74 -9.36 2.62
N ILE A 246 14.48 -8.24 1.95
CA ILE A 246 13.99 -8.23 0.58
C ILE A 246 15.14 -8.48 -0.41
N GLU A 247 14.97 -9.45 -1.30
CA GLU A 247 15.87 -9.74 -2.42
C GLU A 247 15.54 -8.88 -3.64
N SER A 248 14.25 -8.75 -3.96
CA SER A 248 13.76 -7.88 -5.05
C SER A 248 12.31 -7.47 -4.84
N VAL A 249 11.97 -6.32 -5.41
CA VAL A 249 10.60 -5.83 -5.56
C VAL A 249 10.31 -5.72 -7.05
N GLU A 250 9.26 -6.39 -7.50
CA GLU A 250 8.77 -6.30 -8.88
C GLU A 250 7.42 -5.60 -8.89
N VAL A 251 7.27 -4.58 -9.72
CA VAL A 251 6.05 -3.77 -9.82
C VAL A 251 5.51 -3.83 -11.23
N ILE A 252 4.26 -4.23 -11.38
CA ILE A 252 3.55 -4.29 -12.65
C ILE A 252 2.41 -3.27 -12.59
N GLN A 253 2.59 -2.15 -13.27
CA GLN A 253 1.59 -1.07 -13.36
C GLN A 253 0.63 -1.25 -14.54
N GLY A 254 1.03 -2.01 -15.55
CA GLY A 254 0.25 -2.30 -16.75
C GLY A 254 -0.63 -3.54 -16.62
N ILE A 255 -0.54 -4.41 -17.64
CA ILE A 255 -1.36 -5.62 -17.76
C ILE A 255 -0.60 -6.81 -17.18
N PRO A 256 -1.00 -7.36 -16.03
CA PRO A 256 -0.33 -8.50 -15.42
C PRO A 256 -0.68 -9.82 -16.14
N ASP A 257 0.12 -10.85 -15.89
CA ASP A 257 -0.16 -12.22 -16.35
C ASP A 257 -1.52 -12.73 -15.84
N ALA A 258 -2.13 -13.67 -16.59
CA ALA A 258 -3.47 -14.21 -16.27
C ALA A 258 -3.54 -14.94 -14.91
N LYS A 259 -2.41 -15.43 -14.38
CA LYS A 259 -2.36 -16.04 -13.05
C LYS A 259 -2.66 -15.05 -11.91
N TYR A 260 -2.50 -13.76 -12.15
CA TYR A 260 -2.78 -12.72 -11.16
C TYR A 260 -4.20 -12.16 -11.34
N GLY A 261 -4.97 -12.15 -10.30
CA GLY A 261 -6.35 -11.65 -10.28
C GLY A 261 -6.63 -10.85 -9.02
N ASP A 262 -7.86 -10.37 -8.87
CA ASP A 262 -8.32 -9.57 -7.76
C ASP A 262 -7.55 -8.23 -7.65
N LEU A 263 -7.41 -7.54 -8.79
CA LEU A 263 -6.72 -6.25 -8.89
C LEU A 263 -7.27 -5.43 -10.07
N THR A 264 -7.26 -4.11 -9.93
CA THR A 264 -7.61 -3.17 -11.02
C THR A 264 -6.50 -2.17 -11.31
N SER A 265 -5.64 -1.83 -10.34
CA SER A 265 -4.61 -0.78 -10.50
C SER A 265 -3.23 -1.36 -10.82
N GLY A 266 -2.74 -2.31 -10.04
CA GLY A 266 -1.42 -2.87 -10.26
C GLY A 266 -1.05 -4.01 -9.32
N LEU A 267 0.15 -4.55 -9.51
CA LEU A 267 0.68 -5.68 -8.74
C LEU A 267 2.08 -5.34 -8.23
N ILE A 268 2.31 -5.61 -6.95
CA ILE A 268 3.61 -5.55 -6.29
C ILE A 268 3.98 -6.96 -5.86
N LYS A 269 5.17 -7.43 -6.25
CA LYS A 269 5.72 -8.71 -5.82
C LYS A 269 6.99 -8.48 -5.03
N VAL A 270 7.03 -8.99 -3.83
CA VAL A 270 8.18 -8.94 -2.94
C VAL A 270 8.78 -10.35 -2.84
N ASN A 271 10.04 -10.49 -3.23
CA ASN A 271 10.79 -11.72 -3.07
C ASN A 271 11.77 -11.55 -1.90
N THR A 272 11.73 -12.45 -0.93
CA THR A 272 12.61 -12.41 0.24
C THR A 272 13.84 -13.29 0.05
N ILE A 273 14.91 -12.99 0.79
CA ILE A 273 16.19 -13.69 0.69
C ILE A 273 16.04 -15.13 1.18
N ALA A 274 16.31 -16.09 0.32
CA ALA A 274 16.21 -17.54 0.59
C ALA A 274 17.55 -18.28 0.43
N LYS A 275 18.66 -17.66 0.85
CA LYS A 275 20.03 -18.19 0.67
C LYS A 275 20.90 -17.91 1.87
N GLU A 276 22.01 -18.60 1.97
CA GLU A 276 23.07 -18.29 2.92
C GLU A 276 23.50 -16.81 2.79
N SER A 277 23.55 -16.11 3.90
CA SER A 277 24.02 -14.74 3.98
C SER A 277 24.72 -14.48 5.33
N PRO A 278 25.71 -13.58 5.39
CA PRO A 278 26.33 -13.19 6.65
C PRO A 278 25.31 -12.59 7.61
N LEU A 279 25.63 -12.59 8.90
CA LEU A 279 24.86 -11.82 9.86
C LEU A 279 24.96 -10.34 9.51
N ARG A 280 23.83 -9.68 9.40
CA ARG A 280 23.73 -8.26 9.13
C ARG A 280 22.92 -7.59 10.23
N LEU A 281 23.47 -6.51 10.75
CA LEU A 281 22.83 -5.60 11.68
C LEU A 281 22.62 -4.26 10.95
N ASP A 282 21.40 -3.75 11.00
CA ASP A 282 21.02 -2.45 10.46
C ASP A 282 20.43 -1.60 11.58
N ALA A 283 20.86 -0.35 11.68
CA ALA A 283 20.29 0.64 12.57
C ALA A 283 20.00 1.92 11.80
N SER A 284 18.79 2.41 11.85
CA SER A 284 18.35 3.62 11.15
C SER A 284 17.75 4.61 12.14
N LEU A 285 18.07 5.87 11.94
CA LEU A 285 17.56 6.98 12.72
C LEU A 285 17.07 8.08 11.78
N ARG A 286 15.90 8.62 12.01
CA ARG A 286 15.35 9.76 11.28
C ARG A 286 14.23 10.38 12.10
N GLU A 287 14.29 11.70 12.33
CA GLU A 287 13.23 12.49 12.99
C GLU A 287 12.19 11.70 13.79
N GLY A 288 12.43 11.51 15.09
CA GLY A 288 11.51 10.78 15.95
C GLY A 288 11.32 9.30 15.64
N THR A 289 12.04 8.76 14.64
CA THR A 289 11.95 7.33 14.28
C THR A 289 13.31 6.67 14.42
N TYR A 290 13.35 5.50 15.07
CA TYR A 290 14.50 4.61 15.05
C TYR A 290 14.06 3.18 14.71
N GLN A 291 14.94 2.47 14.03
CA GLN A 291 14.74 1.10 13.58
C GLN A 291 16.01 0.28 13.81
N LEU A 292 15.81 -0.97 14.22
CA LEU A 292 16.86 -1.96 14.38
C LEU A 292 16.47 -3.22 13.63
N GLY A 293 17.32 -3.68 12.71
CA GLY A 293 17.11 -4.86 11.90
C GLY A 293 18.25 -5.87 12.06
N LEU A 294 17.90 -7.16 12.13
CA LEU A 294 18.82 -8.30 12.16
C LEU A 294 18.43 -9.27 11.05
N THR A 295 19.39 -9.68 10.24
CA THR A 295 19.15 -10.69 9.20
C THR A 295 20.31 -11.69 9.13
N LYS A 296 19.98 -13.00 9.09
CA LYS A 296 20.97 -14.07 8.95
C LYS A 296 20.43 -15.19 8.07
N GLY A 297 21.21 -15.60 7.07
CA GLY A 297 20.95 -16.80 6.29
C GLY A 297 21.90 -17.92 6.70
N PHE A 298 21.33 -19.07 7.08
CA PHE A 298 22.05 -20.29 7.45
C PHE A 298 22.00 -21.29 6.30
N ARG A 299 23.11 -21.89 5.98
CA ARG A 299 23.16 -23.06 5.11
C ARG A 299 23.01 -24.31 5.96
N LEU A 300 21.89 -24.99 5.87
CA LEU A 300 21.63 -26.23 6.62
C LEU A 300 22.23 -27.45 5.89
N SER A 301 22.20 -27.42 4.55
CA SER A 301 22.81 -28.44 3.70
C SER A 301 23.14 -27.86 2.30
N LYS A 302 23.64 -28.68 1.39
CA LYS A 302 23.86 -28.27 -0.02
C LYS A 302 22.56 -27.83 -0.72
N GLU A 303 21.43 -28.36 -0.29
CA GLU A 303 20.11 -28.17 -0.88
C GLU A 303 19.20 -27.29 -0.04
N GLN A 304 19.58 -26.97 1.22
CA GLN A 304 18.72 -26.30 2.19
C GLN A 304 19.36 -25.03 2.74
N ALA A 305 18.57 -23.98 2.84
CA ALA A 305 18.93 -22.77 3.53
C ALA A 305 17.75 -22.28 4.40
N LEU A 306 18.07 -21.64 5.54
CA LEU A 306 17.13 -20.99 6.43
C LEU A 306 17.54 -19.53 6.57
N SER A 307 16.67 -18.60 6.24
CA SER A 307 16.87 -17.18 6.46
C SER A 307 15.97 -16.72 7.61
N LEU A 308 16.53 -16.01 8.57
CA LEU A 308 15.81 -15.40 9.69
C LEU A 308 16.02 -13.90 9.64
N SER A 309 14.96 -13.14 9.89
CA SER A 309 15.04 -11.70 10.08
C SER A 309 14.18 -11.25 11.24
N PHE A 310 14.64 -10.25 11.94
CA PHE A 310 13.96 -9.53 13.00
C PHE A 310 14.09 -8.04 12.73
N ASP A 311 13.02 -7.29 12.93
CA ASP A 311 12.98 -5.84 12.77
C ASP A 311 12.13 -5.23 13.88
N TYR A 312 12.64 -4.18 14.49
CA TYR A 312 11.94 -3.33 15.44
C TYR A 312 12.01 -1.88 14.99
N MET A 313 10.89 -1.19 14.97
CA MET A 313 10.81 0.24 14.67
C MET A 313 9.92 0.94 15.70
N ASN A 314 10.38 2.08 16.18
CA ASN A 314 9.57 3.04 16.94
C ASN A 314 9.57 4.38 16.21
N SER A 315 8.42 5.02 16.13
CA SER A 315 8.23 6.31 15.48
C SER A 315 7.31 7.20 16.29
N ILE A 316 7.65 8.47 16.40
CA ILE A 316 6.85 9.51 17.07
C ILE A 316 6.59 10.60 16.05
N SER A 317 5.33 11.03 15.92
CA SER A 317 4.92 12.03 14.91
C SER A 317 5.57 13.39 15.13
N ASP A 318 5.64 13.84 16.37
CA ASP A 318 6.32 15.06 16.80
C ASP A 318 7.14 14.78 18.06
N PRO A 319 8.48 14.77 17.97
CA PRO A 319 9.34 14.52 19.12
C PRO A 319 9.16 15.52 20.28
N ARG A 320 8.58 16.68 20.01
CA ARG A 320 8.35 17.73 21.04
C ARG A 320 7.14 17.40 21.92
N THR A 321 6.12 16.77 21.38
CA THR A 321 4.86 16.50 22.10
C THR A 321 4.66 15.02 22.43
N SER A 322 5.22 14.09 21.63
CA SER A 322 5.10 12.63 21.79
C SER A 322 3.68 12.13 21.94
N LEU A 323 2.68 12.85 21.38
CA LEU A 323 1.26 12.51 21.55
C LEU A 323 0.84 11.30 20.71
N VAL A 324 1.47 11.09 19.57
CA VAL A 324 1.17 9.96 18.69
C VAL A 324 2.45 9.17 18.43
N GLY A 325 2.44 7.90 18.83
CA GLY A 325 3.53 6.96 18.61
C GLY A 325 3.09 5.77 17.77
N TYR A 326 4.05 5.14 17.12
CA TYR A 326 3.89 3.92 16.36
C TYR A 326 5.06 2.97 16.62
N ASP A 327 4.75 1.74 17.02
CA ASP A 327 5.72 0.68 17.22
C ASP A 327 5.45 -0.46 16.26
N ARG A 328 6.51 -1.06 15.71
CA ARG A 328 6.44 -2.23 14.85
C ARG A 328 7.48 -3.26 15.27
N ILE A 329 7.07 -4.52 15.41
CA ILE A 329 7.92 -5.68 15.51
C ILE A 329 7.58 -6.60 14.36
N THR A 330 8.58 -7.04 13.60
CA THR A 330 8.40 -7.99 12.50
C THR A 330 9.44 -9.10 12.60
N THR A 331 9.01 -10.35 12.48
CA THR A 331 9.89 -11.52 12.44
C THR A 331 9.53 -12.38 11.24
N ASN A 332 10.54 -12.74 10.44
CA ASN A 332 10.34 -13.61 9.30
C ASN A 332 11.32 -14.79 9.35
N ALA A 333 10.82 -15.96 8.97
CA ALA A 333 11.61 -17.15 8.75
C ALA A 333 11.29 -17.74 7.37
N LEU A 334 12.31 -17.95 6.55
CA LEU A 334 12.17 -18.53 5.23
C LEU A 334 13.10 -19.74 5.10
N TRP A 335 12.52 -20.91 5.02
CA TRP A 335 13.24 -22.15 4.72
C TRP A 335 13.09 -22.46 3.22
N SER A 336 14.20 -22.78 2.59
CA SER A 336 14.26 -23.17 1.18
C SER A 336 14.91 -24.54 1.03
N TYR A 337 14.31 -25.37 0.17
CA TYR A 337 14.84 -26.66 -0.25
C TYR A 337 14.87 -26.74 -1.77
N ASN A 338 16.06 -26.98 -2.32
CA ASN A 338 16.31 -27.06 -3.77
C ASN A 338 17.08 -28.34 -4.08
N LYS A 339 16.38 -29.38 -4.55
CA LYS A 339 17.02 -30.63 -4.96
C LYS A 339 16.54 -31.04 -6.34
N SER A 340 17.45 -30.97 -7.33
CA SER A 340 17.20 -31.45 -8.69
C SER A 340 15.85 -30.99 -9.27
N ARG A 341 14.80 -31.79 -9.12
CA ARG A 341 13.45 -31.58 -9.69
C ARG A 341 12.47 -30.95 -8.72
N PHE A 342 12.77 -30.99 -7.42
CA PHE A 342 11.87 -30.52 -6.37
C PHE A 342 12.42 -29.25 -5.73
N ARG A 343 11.55 -28.23 -5.64
CA ARG A 343 11.82 -26.96 -4.96
C ARG A 343 10.70 -26.70 -3.99
N ASN A 344 11.05 -26.30 -2.79
CA ASN A 344 10.10 -25.87 -1.77
C ASN A 344 10.62 -24.62 -1.08
N LYS A 345 9.73 -23.67 -0.83
CA LYS A 345 9.97 -22.51 0.03
C LYS A 345 8.82 -22.44 1.04
N LEU A 346 9.16 -22.56 2.31
CA LEU A 346 8.23 -22.39 3.42
C LEU A 346 8.58 -21.08 4.14
N SER A 347 7.63 -20.17 4.20
CA SER A 347 7.80 -18.84 4.80
C SER A 347 6.82 -18.68 5.95
N PHE A 348 7.32 -18.21 7.08
CA PHE A 348 6.55 -17.75 8.21
C PHE A 348 6.82 -16.27 8.44
N SER A 349 5.79 -15.48 8.68
CA SER A 349 5.89 -14.07 9.04
C SER A 349 4.99 -13.76 10.21
N PHE A 350 5.51 -13.00 11.15
CA PHE A 350 4.80 -12.38 12.25
C PHE A 350 5.04 -10.88 12.23
N SER A 351 3.99 -10.09 12.39
CA SER A 351 4.07 -8.64 12.55
C SER A 351 3.16 -8.21 13.69
N GLN A 352 3.65 -7.31 14.52
CA GLN A 352 2.85 -6.60 15.51
C GLN A 352 3.06 -5.11 15.32
N ASN A 353 1.97 -4.39 15.17
CA ASN A 353 1.95 -2.93 15.03
C ASN A 353 1.07 -2.34 16.11
N THR A 354 1.57 -1.34 16.79
CA THR A 354 0.84 -0.64 17.84
C THR A 354 0.93 0.86 17.57
N SER A 355 -0.19 1.53 17.44
CA SER A 355 -0.26 2.99 17.42
C SER A 355 -0.90 3.45 18.72
N ASN A 356 -0.15 4.23 19.50
CA ASN A 356 -0.57 4.70 20.82
C ASN A 356 -0.77 6.21 20.75
N GLY A 357 -2.04 6.63 20.86
CA GLY A 357 -2.39 8.01 21.14
C GLY A 357 -2.28 8.31 22.63
N LYS A 358 -1.72 9.46 22.98
CA LYS A 358 -1.76 9.98 24.34
C LYS A 358 -2.69 11.17 24.38
N LYS A 359 -3.40 11.32 25.50
CA LYS A 359 -4.23 12.50 25.72
C LYS A 359 -3.33 13.73 25.84
N ASP A 360 -3.71 14.78 25.12
CA ASP A 360 -3.08 16.09 25.30
C ASP A 360 -3.51 16.65 26.66
N PRO A 361 -2.58 16.98 27.57
CA PRO A 361 -2.93 17.57 28.87
C PRO A 361 -3.67 18.90 28.76
N ASP A 362 -3.48 19.63 27.68
CA ASP A 362 -4.08 20.94 27.44
C ASP A 362 -5.44 20.85 26.71
N ASP A 363 -5.83 19.65 26.25
CA ASP A 363 -7.10 19.38 25.58
C ASP A 363 -7.91 18.35 26.38
N LEU A 364 -8.80 18.84 27.25
CA LEU A 364 -9.64 17.99 28.12
C LEU A 364 -10.62 17.12 27.32
N ASP A 365 -11.05 17.58 26.16
CA ASP A 365 -12.00 16.91 25.27
C ASP A 365 -11.30 16.15 24.14
N GLY A 366 -9.97 16.11 24.15
CA GLY A 366 -9.12 15.51 23.14
C GLY A 366 -9.42 14.04 22.89
N MET A 367 -9.49 13.68 21.63
CA MET A 367 -9.71 12.30 21.20
C MET A 367 -8.40 11.51 21.22
N VAL A 368 -8.45 10.31 21.78
CA VAL A 368 -7.34 9.35 21.76
C VAL A 368 -7.73 8.14 20.92
N ILE A 369 -6.85 7.72 20.02
CA ILE A 369 -7.02 6.49 19.25
C ILE A 369 -5.84 5.58 19.53
N ASN A 370 -6.13 4.36 19.95
CA ASN A 370 -5.18 3.29 20.15
C ASN A 370 -5.47 2.17 19.16
N VAL A 371 -4.41 1.66 18.55
CA VAL A 371 -4.50 0.56 17.61
C VAL A 371 -3.50 -0.50 17.97
N ASN A 372 -3.94 -1.74 18.00
CA ASN A 372 -3.08 -2.90 18.19
C ASN A 372 -3.42 -3.94 17.12
N ASN A 373 -2.47 -4.20 16.23
CA ASN A 373 -2.63 -5.13 15.15
C ASN A 373 -1.55 -6.20 15.23
N LYS A 374 -1.94 -7.48 15.24
CA LYS A 374 -1.03 -8.64 15.22
C LYS A 374 -1.41 -9.50 14.03
N SER A 375 -0.45 -9.82 13.19
CA SER A 375 -0.67 -10.66 12.02
C SER A 375 0.29 -11.83 11.97
N PHE A 376 -0.20 -12.97 11.54
CA PHE A 376 0.55 -14.20 11.30
C PHE A 376 0.27 -14.65 9.89
N SER A 377 1.31 -15.02 9.17
CA SER A 377 1.16 -15.66 7.87
C SER A 377 2.11 -16.83 7.71
N LEU A 378 1.59 -17.88 7.10
CA LEU A 378 2.35 -19.06 6.70
C LEU A 378 2.13 -19.28 5.22
N SER A 379 3.19 -19.38 4.44
CA SER A 379 3.10 -19.67 3.02
C SER A 379 4.05 -20.78 2.60
N ASN A 380 3.62 -21.60 1.66
CA ASN A 380 4.42 -22.68 1.10
C ASN A 380 4.33 -22.68 -0.42
N ASN A 381 5.49 -22.56 -1.09
CA ASN A 381 5.61 -22.63 -2.54
C ASN A 381 6.31 -23.93 -2.91
N ILE A 382 5.61 -24.82 -3.57
CA ILE A 382 6.07 -26.14 -3.99
C ILE A 382 6.15 -26.17 -5.51
N ARG A 383 7.26 -26.64 -6.06
CA ARG A 383 7.40 -26.89 -7.47
C ARG A 383 8.10 -28.21 -7.73
N TYR A 384 7.47 -29.03 -8.55
CA TYR A 384 8.06 -30.26 -9.05
C TYR A 384 8.24 -30.20 -10.57
N SER A 385 9.45 -30.47 -11.06
CA SER A 385 9.78 -30.48 -12.49
C SER A 385 9.91 -31.92 -12.97
N PHE A 386 9.14 -32.31 -13.97
CA PHE A 386 9.08 -33.69 -14.48
C PHE A 386 10.33 -34.12 -15.29
N GLY A 387 11.28 -33.23 -15.51
CA GLY A 387 12.60 -33.52 -16.11
C GLY A 387 12.66 -33.20 -17.59
N GLY A 388 13.92 -33.09 -18.09
CA GLY A 388 14.31 -33.01 -19.46
C GLY A 388 13.86 -31.73 -20.21
N ALA A 389 14.82 -31.00 -20.75
CA ALA A 389 14.58 -29.92 -21.72
C ALA A 389 14.19 -30.49 -23.08
N SER A 390 13.27 -31.47 -23.15
CA SER A 390 12.79 -31.95 -24.43
C SER A 390 12.07 -30.82 -25.16
N LYS A 391 12.21 -30.71 -26.46
CA LYS A 391 11.60 -29.67 -27.30
C LYS A 391 10.06 -29.68 -27.23
N ARG A 392 9.46 -30.75 -26.74
CA ARG A 392 8.02 -30.93 -26.51
C ARG A 392 7.81 -31.58 -25.16
N SER A 393 7.25 -30.85 -24.19
CA SER A 393 6.81 -31.40 -22.93
C SER A 393 5.46 -30.77 -22.60
N TRP A 394 4.39 -31.55 -22.73
CA TRP A 394 3.04 -31.14 -22.38
C TRP A 394 2.92 -30.80 -20.89
N PHE A 395 3.68 -31.50 -20.04
CA PHE A 395 3.76 -31.23 -18.61
C PHE A 395 5.24 -31.12 -18.23
N ARG A 396 5.67 -29.92 -17.95
CA ARG A 396 7.05 -29.62 -17.58
C ARG A 396 7.21 -29.52 -16.07
N SER A 397 6.25 -28.90 -15.44
CA SER A 397 6.24 -28.74 -13.97
C SER A 397 4.82 -28.58 -13.46
N ILE A 398 4.64 -28.94 -12.21
CA ILE A 398 3.49 -28.58 -11.40
C ILE A 398 3.97 -27.71 -10.25
N SER A 399 3.18 -26.69 -9.92
CA SER A 399 3.47 -25.76 -8.81
C SER A 399 2.23 -25.61 -7.96
N ALA A 400 2.43 -25.47 -6.65
CA ALA A 400 1.38 -25.13 -5.70
C ALA A 400 1.90 -24.01 -4.78
N ASP A 401 1.19 -22.88 -4.77
CA ASP A 401 1.44 -21.76 -3.86
C ASP A 401 0.26 -21.72 -2.88
N ILE A 402 0.53 -21.94 -1.60
CA ILE A 402 -0.49 -22.02 -0.54
C ILE A 402 -0.13 -21.02 0.53
N GLY A 403 -1.06 -20.22 0.95
CA GLY A 403 -0.91 -19.26 2.03
C GLY A 403 -2.10 -19.26 2.96
N VAL A 404 -1.83 -19.10 4.24
CA VAL A 404 -2.83 -18.90 5.29
C VAL A 404 -2.40 -17.70 6.09
N SER A 405 -3.30 -16.75 6.32
CA SER A 405 -3.04 -15.63 7.21
C SER A 405 -4.19 -15.41 8.18
N TYR A 406 -3.83 -14.96 9.36
CA TYR A 406 -4.73 -14.60 10.44
C TYR A 406 -4.20 -13.34 11.11
N ALA A 407 -5.10 -12.40 11.40
CA ALA A 407 -4.73 -11.23 12.19
C ALA A 407 -5.72 -11.02 13.35
N SER A 408 -5.26 -10.31 14.36
CA SER A 408 -6.06 -9.74 15.43
C SER A 408 -5.89 -8.23 15.38
N GLN A 409 -6.95 -7.55 14.99
CA GLN A 409 -6.98 -6.11 14.77
C GLN A 409 -7.91 -5.48 15.81
N PHE A 410 -7.35 -4.58 16.61
CA PHE A 410 -8.10 -3.91 17.66
C PHE A 410 -7.87 -2.40 17.57
N THR A 411 -8.96 -1.66 17.45
CA THR A 411 -8.97 -0.20 17.50
C THR A 411 -9.85 0.26 18.64
N GLU A 412 -9.33 1.16 19.46
CA GLU A 412 -10.03 1.83 20.55
C GLU A 412 -10.03 3.34 20.27
N ARG A 413 -11.17 3.99 20.41
CA ARG A 413 -11.32 5.43 20.32
C ARG A 413 -11.98 5.95 21.60
N LYS A 414 -11.35 6.91 22.26
CA LYS A 414 -11.84 7.56 23.48
C LYS A 414 -11.90 9.06 23.28
N TYR A 415 -12.97 9.67 23.73
CA TYR A 415 -13.10 11.12 23.77
C TYR A 415 -14.15 11.52 24.81
N TRP A 416 -13.99 12.69 25.39
CA TRP A 416 -14.90 13.19 26.39
C TRP A 416 -16.10 13.88 25.73
N LEU A 417 -17.30 13.54 26.16
CA LEU A 417 -18.55 14.19 25.77
C LEU A 417 -19.14 14.97 26.96
N ASN A 418 -19.33 16.25 26.77
CA ASN A 418 -19.97 17.15 27.75
C ASN A 418 -21.11 17.88 27.06
N GLN A 419 -22.22 17.17 26.87
CA GLN A 419 -23.38 17.65 26.08
C GLN A 419 -24.67 17.76 26.87
N GLY A 420 -24.64 17.48 28.17
CA GLY A 420 -25.83 17.25 28.97
C GLY A 420 -26.43 15.86 28.67
N ALA A 421 -27.36 15.45 29.52
CA ALA A 421 -28.06 14.18 29.34
C ALA A 421 -28.96 14.22 28.08
N ARG A 422 -28.73 13.32 27.15
CA ARG A 422 -29.50 13.20 25.89
C ARG A 422 -30.11 11.82 25.75
N PRO A 423 -31.37 11.72 25.26
CA PRO A 423 -31.94 10.42 24.93
C PRO A 423 -31.19 9.79 23.77
N TYR A 424 -31.03 8.47 23.78
CA TYR A 424 -30.40 7.71 22.70
C TYR A 424 -31.16 6.43 22.42
N GLY A 425 -31.08 5.99 21.15
CA GLY A 425 -31.76 4.78 20.70
C GLY A 425 -31.02 3.53 21.14
N THR A 426 -31.74 2.53 21.60
CA THR A 426 -31.22 1.23 22.07
C THR A 426 -31.83 0.04 21.34
N SER A 427 -32.99 0.18 20.72
CA SER A 427 -33.66 -0.91 20.02
C SER A 427 -32.87 -1.37 18.78
N THR A 428 -32.80 -2.66 18.57
CA THR A 428 -32.26 -3.32 17.37
C THR A 428 -33.34 -3.74 16.39
N GLU A 429 -34.60 -3.44 16.69
CA GLU A 429 -35.77 -3.76 15.89
C GLU A 429 -36.60 -2.48 15.64
N ASN A 430 -37.60 -2.58 14.75
CA ASN A 430 -38.57 -1.51 14.55
C ASN A 430 -39.49 -1.43 15.77
N ASP A 431 -39.36 -0.35 16.53
CA ASP A 431 -40.07 -0.20 17.81
C ASP A 431 -40.32 1.26 18.18
N VAL A 432 -41.27 1.49 19.07
CA VAL A 432 -41.54 2.75 19.74
C VAL A 432 -41.48 2.51 21.25
N TYR A 433 -40.54 3.15 21.93
CA TYR A 433 -40.21 2.82 23.32
C TYR A 433 -39.70 4.04 24.12
N TYR A 434 -39.55 3.88 25.45
CA TYR A 434 -38.85 4.85 26.26
C TYR A 434 -37.35 4.73 26.09
N ALA A 435 -36.73 5.80 25.58
CA ALA A 435 -35.31 5.87 25.39
C ALA A 435 -34.54 6.05 26.68
N SER A 436 -33.35 5.46 26.73
CA SER A 436 -32.38 5.74 27.79
C SER A 436 -31.70 7.09 27.57
N TYR A 437 -31.18 7.68 28.68
CA TYR A 437 -30.41 8.92 28.61
C TYR A 437 -28.92 8.65 28.83
N THR A 438 -28.09 9.37 28.08
CA THR A 438 -26.66 9.40 28.37
C THR A 438 -26.37 10.14 29.67
N PRO A 439 -25.25 9.86 30.35
CA PRO A 439 -24.77 10.75 31.41
C PRO A 439 -24.53 12.17 30.83
N PRO A 440 -24.67 13.23 31.68
CA PRO A 440 -24.44 14.60 31.23
C PRO A 440 -23.04 14.87 30.70
N SER A 441 -22.06 14.16 31.26
CA SER A 441 -20.66 14.25 30.91
C SER A 441 -20.01 12.87 31.12
N TYR A 442 -19.36 12.34 30.13
CA TYR A 442 -18.75 11.01 30.18
C TYR A 442 -17.68 10.81 29.12
N GLU A 443 -16.77 9.87 29.40
CA GLU A 443 -15.85 9.37 28.39
C GLU A 443 -16.58 8.39 27.46
N ASN A 444 -16.68 8.76 26.19
CA ASN A 444 -17.25 7.90 25.16
C ASN A 444 -16.17 7.02 24.57
N THR A 445 -16.35 5.71 24.62
CA THR A 445 -15.39 4.74 24.13
C THR A 445 -16.01 3.86 23.06
N ALA A 446 -15.31 3.75 21.95
CA ALA A 446 -15.69 2.95 20.81
C ALA A 446 -14.60 1.94 20.45
N TYR A 447 -15.01 0.75 20.10
CA TYR A 447 -14.14 -0.35 19.77
C TYR A 447 -14.46 -0.93 18.39
N ALA A 448 -13.42 -1.36 17.69
CA ALA A 448 -13.51 -2.26 16.54
C ALA A 448 -12.54 -3.42 16.74
N ASP A 449 -13.06 -4.61 16.97
CA ASP A 449 -12.30 -5.86 17.13
C ASP A 449 -12.53 -6.74 15.92
N GLY A 450 -11.54 -6.83 15.06
CA GLY A 450 -11.53 -7.67 13.87
C GLY A 450 -10.56 -8.83 14.00
N LYS A 451 -10.95 -9.98 13.44
CA LYS A 451 -10.09 -11.18 13.33
C LYS A 451 -10.16 -11.70 11.91
N PRO A 452 -9.56 -10.96 10.95
CA PRO A 452 -9.52 -11.39 9.57
C PRO A 452 -8.72 -12.67 9.41
N PHE A 453 -9.27 -13.59 8.62
CA PHE A 453 -8.67 -14.87 8.27
C PHE A 453 -8.77 -15.06 6.76
N ASN A 454 -7.68 -15.44 6.10
CA ASN A 454 -7.73 -15.77 4.70
C ASN A 454 -6.88 -16.98 4.33
N ILE A 455 -7.32 -17.68 3.28
CA ILE A 455 -6.59 -18.76 2.62
C ILE A 455 -6.42 -18.38 1.16
N TYR A 456 -5.22 -18.52 0.67
CA TYR A 456 -4.85 -18.39 -0.74
C TYR A 456 -4.25 -19.68 -1.24
N THR A 457 -4.74 -20.19 -2.36
CA THR A 457 -4.18 -21.38 -3.01
C THR A 457 -4.11 -21.13 -4.52
N ASN A 458 -2.97 -21.43 -5.12
CA ASN A 458 -2.77 -21.40 -6.55
C ASN A 458 -2.07 -22.67 -7.00
N ILE A 459 -2.74 -23.49 -7.78
CA ILE A 459 -2.17 -24.71 -8.35
C ILE A 459 -2.05 -24.52 -9.85
N SER A 460 -0.88 -24.75 -10.41
CA SER A 460 -0.63 -24.55 -11.83
C SER A 460 0.31 -25.57 -12.42
N THR A 461 0.15 -25.83 -13.69
CA THR A 461 1.06 -26.64 -14.50
C THR A 461 1.60 -25.81 -15.67
N GLU A 462 2.82 -26.09 -16.05
CA GLU A 462 3.49 -25.47 -17.18
C GLU A 462 3.88 -26.51 -18.20
N GLY A 463 3.81 -26.14 -19.47
CA GLY A 463 4.31 -26.92 -20.58
C GLY A 463 5.01 -26.07 -21.62
N ASN A 464 5.73 -26.70 -22.52
CA ASN A 464 6.36 -26.04 -23.64
C ASN A 464 6.23 -26.83 -24.94
N TYR A 465 6.08 -26.08 -26.02
CA TYR A 465 5.97 -26.59 -27.36
C TYR A 465 6.77 -25.72 -28.33
N ILE A 466 7.56 -26.32 -29.19
CA ILE A 466 8.26 -25.62 -30.26
C ILE A 466 7.74 -26.19 -31.58
N SER A 467 7.09 -25.32 -32.38
CA SER A 467 6.56 -25.69 -33.69
C SER A 467 7.67 -25.95 -34.74
N LYS A 468 7.32 -26.60 -35.83
CA LYS A 468 8.25 -26.80 -36.98
C LYS A 468 8.75 -25.46 -37.54
N SER A 469 7.98 -24.39 -37.51
CA SER A 469 8.32 -23.03 -37.94
C SER A 469 9.08 -22.23 -36.87
N LYS A 470 9.57 -22.87 -35.79
CA LYS A 470 10.38 -22.29 -34.70
C LYS A 470 9.63 -21.25 -33.87
N TRP A 471 8.30 -21.36 -33.73
CA TRP A 471 7.54 -20.68 -32.70
C TRP A 471 7.70 -21.47 -31.40
N SER A 472 8.09 -20.78 -30.36
CA SER A 472 8.19 -21.34 -29.01
C SER A 472 6.99 -20.90 -28.18
N HIS A 473 6.24 -21.85 -27.69
CA HIS A 473 5.13 -21.67 -26.79
C HIS A 473 5.51 -22.15 -25.41
N SER A 474 5.24 -21.35 -24.39
CA SER A 474 5.37 -21.74 -22.99
C SER A 474 4.05 -21.40 -22.32
N TYR A 475 3.21 -22.42 -22.17
CA TYR A 475 1.87 -22.23 -21.62
C TYR A 475 1.81 -22.63 -20.16
N SER A 476 0.89 -21.99 -19.45
CA SER A 476 0.50 -22.35 -18.09
C SER A 476 -1.01 -22.44 -17.97
N LEU A 477 -1.46 -23.42 -17.18
CA LEU A 477 -2.85 -23.61 -16.82
C LEU A 477 -2.91 -23.65 -15.29
N GLY A 478 -3.89 -23.02 -14.69
CA GLY A 478 -4.00 -23.07 -13.24
C GLY A 478 -5.37 -22.73 -12.68
N ILE A 479 -5.49 -23.06 -11.40
CA ILE A 479 -6.67 -22.79 -10.58
C ILE A 479 -6.22 -22.00 -9.37
N ASN A 480 -6.95 -20.94 -9.06
CA ASN A 480 -6.72 -20.13 -7.89
C ASN A 480 -7.97 -20.18 -7.00
N TYR A 481 -7.75 -20.36 -5.70
CA TYR A 481 -8.79 -20.35 -4.67
C TYR A 481 -8.45 -19.32 -3.61
N ARG A 482 -9.46 -18.57 -3.19
CA ARG A 482 -9.36 -17.65 -2.06
C ARG A 482 -10.56 -17.84 -1.16
N TYR A 483 -10.32 -17.81 0.12
CA TYR A 483 -11.31 -17.78 1.19
C TYR A 483 -10.99 -16.62 2.10
N GLY A 484 -12.00 -15.84 2.48
CA GLY A 484 -11.86 -14.72 3.38
C GLY A 484 -13.01 -14.63 4.37
N ASP A 485 -12.70 -14.39 5.64
CA ASP A 485 -13.67 -14.32 6.73
C ASP A 485 -13.18 -13.35 7.82
N ASN A 486 -14.07 -12.95 8.74
CA ASN A 486 -13.72 -12.15 9.90
C ASN A 486 -14.44 -12.63 11.16
N PHE A 487 -13.70 -13.27 12.06
CA PHE A 487 -14.22 -13.85 13.30
C PHE A 487 -14.22 -12.88 14.50
N GLY A 488 -14.04 -11.58 14.27
CA GLY A 488 -13.94 -10.58 15.33
C GLY A 488 -15.25 -10.34 16.05
N LYS A 489 -15.15 -9.78 17.27
CA LYS A 489 -16.31 -9.29 18.04
C LYS A 489 -17.02 -8.15 17.32
N GLY A 490 -16.31 -7.44 16.44
CA GLY A 490 -16.87 -6.39 15.60
C GLY A 490 -16.85 -5.02 16.26
N ARG A 491 -17.86 -4.21 15.98
CA ARG A 491 -18.00 -2.84 16.50
C ARG A 491 -18.90 -2.83 17.71
N TYR A 492 -18.43 -2.20 18.78
CA TYR A 492 -19.18 -2.03 20.02
C TYR A 492 -18.68 -0.80 20.79
N GLY A 493 -19.44 -0.35 21.77
CA GLY A 493 -19.06 0.85 22.50
C GLY A 493 -19.83 1.06 23.81
N THR A 494 -19.57 2.20 24.44
CA THR A 494 -20.29 2.63 25.64
C THR A 494 -21.69 3.12 25.29
N ALA A 495 -22.55 3.20 26.30
CA ALA A 495 -23.89 3.75 26.14
C ALA A 495 -23.84 5.17 25.55
N GLY A 496 -24.69 5.42 24.56
CA GLY A 496 -24.70 6.70 23.85
C GLY A 496 -23.66 6.89 22.77
N GLN A 497 -22.76 5.94 22.61
CA GLN A 497 -21.75 5.91 21.54
C GLN A 497 -22.33 6.15 20.15
N PHE A 498 -23.45 5.51 19.88
CA PHE A 498 -24.16 5.56 18.62
C PHE A 498 -25.42 6.42 18.68
N ALA A 499 -25.51 7.27 19.71
CA ALA A 499 -26.64 8.17 19.87
C ALA A 499 -26.73 9.12 18.67
N THR A 500 -27.72 8.93 17.86
CA THR A 500 -28.05 9.75 16.71
C THR A 500 -29.52 10.04 16.70
N MET A 501 -29.86 11.22 16.23
CA MET A 501 -31.25 11.59 15.96
C MET A 501 -31.39 11.80 14.45
N SER A 502 -32.40 11.17 13.88
CA SER A 502 -32.72 11.37 12.48
C SER A 502 -33.71 12.54 12.34
N SER A 503 -33.42 13.40 11.39
CA SER A 503 -34.32 14.47 10.98
C SER A 503 -34.64 14.30 9.49
N VAL A 504 -35.60 15.11 9.01
CA VAL A 504 -35.94 15.10 7.57
C VAL A 504 -34.71 15.38 6.73
N GLY A 505 -34.43 14.49 5.79
CA GLY A 505 -33.28 14.60 4.89
C GLY A 505 -31.95 14.13 5.46
N ASP A 506 -31.92 13.69 6.70
CA ASP A 506 -30.73 13.05 7.24
C ASP A 506 -30.58 11.62 6.72
N SER A 507 -29.35 11.22 6.52
CA SER A 507 -29.03 9.88 6.04
C SER A 507 -29.17 8.79 7.10
N GLY A 508 -29.65 9.11 8.28
CA GLY A 508 -29.83 8.26 9.46
C GLY A 508 -28.58 7.42 9.74
N SER A 509 -28.10 7.38 10.91
CA SER A 509 -26.82 6.72 11.14
C SER A 509 -26.65 6.15 12.53
N GLY A 510 -27.75 5.99 13.24
CA GLY A 510 -27.73 5.22 14.47
C GLY A 510 -27.08 3.88 14.19
N MET A 511 -26.12 3.50 14.98
CA MET A 511 -25.50 2.18 14.91
C MET A 511 -25.64 1.52 16.28
N ARG A 512 -25.67 0.21 16.28
CA ARG A 512 -25.61 -0.63 17.48
C ARG A 512 -24.35 -1.48 17.41
N ASP A 513 -24.13 -2.26 18.43
CA ASP A 513 -23.09 -3.29 18.40
C ASP A 513 -23.32 -4.19 17.18
N TYR A 514 -22.25 -4.47 16.45
CA TYR A 514 -22.29 -5.27 15.23
C TYR A 514 -21.20 -6.32 15.26
N ASN A 515 -21.58 -7.54 15.59
CA ASN A 515 -20.68 -8.67 15.73
C ASN A 515 -20.33 -9.20 14.33
N TYR A 516 -19.03 -9.22 13.98
CA TYR A 516 -18.59 -9.71 12.67
C TYR A 516 -18.80 -11.21 12.54
N ARG A 517 -18.41 -11.98 13.56
CA ARG A 517 -18.52 -13.43 13.54
C ARG A 517 -19.93 -13.95 13.22
N ASP A 518 -20.95 -13.26 13.70
CA ASP A 518 -22.34 -13.71 13.58
C ASP A 518 -23.05 -13.13 12.36
N ASN A 519 -22.58 -12.00 11.84
CA ASN A 519 -23.29 -11.22 10.82
C ASN A 519 -22.54 -11.07 9.50
N VAL A 520 -21.28 -11.47 9.42
CA VAL A 520 -20.49 -11.40 8.20
C VAL A 520 -20.32 -12.81 7.62
N LEU A 521 -20.73 -12.98 6.38
CA LEU A 521 -20.56 -14.25 5.69
C LEU A 521 -19.19 -14.27 4.99
N ALA A 522 -18.54 -15.42 5.05
CA ALA A 522 -17.27 -15.62 4.38
C ALA A 522 -17.42 -15.43 2.85
N THR A 523 -16.37 -14.89 2.24
CA THR A 523 -16.26 -14.81 0.79
C THR A 523 -15.40 -15.95 0.25
N THR A 524 -15.85 -16.56 -0.85
CA THR A 524 -15.08 -17.55 -1.60
C THR A 524 -14.90 -17.08 -3.03
N GLN A 525 -13.67 -17.21 -3.52
CA GLN A 525 -13.35 -16.87 -4.90
C GLN A 525 -12.60 -18.04 -5.56
N TYR A 526 -13.11 -18.47 -6.70
CA TYR A 526 -12.45 -19.45 -7.57
C TYR A 526 -12.04 -18.76 -8.86
N ALA A 527 -10.88 -19.12 -9.39
CA ALA A 527 -10.48 -18.64 -10.69
C ALA A 527 -9.78 -19.73 -11.50
N PHE A 528 -10.08 -19.77 -12.77
CA PHE A 528 -9.44 -20.62 -13.76
C PHE A 528 -8.67 -19.72 -14.72
N TYR A 529 -7.43 -20.07 -15.01
CA TYR A 529 -6.64 -19.28 -15.96
C TYR A 529 -5.81 -20.15 -16.88
N MET A 530 -5.61 -19.61 -18.07
CA MET A 530 -4.66 -20.13 -19.05
C MET A 530 -3.86 -18.98 -19.63
N GLN A 531 -2.60 -19.26 -19.94
CA GLN A 531 -1.69 -18.29 -20.52
C GLN A 531 -0.71 -18.97 -21.44
N ASP A 532 -0.40 -18.35 -22.59
CA ASP A 532 0.67 -18.78 -23.49
C ASP A 532 1.67 -17.63 -23.72
N ASN A 533 2.92 -17.90 -23.43
CA ASN A 533 4.06 -17.03 -23.72
C ASN A 533 4.68 -17.49 -25.04
N ILE A 534 4.38 -16.78 -26.09
CA ILE A 534 4.81 -17.08 -27.46
C ILE A 534 6.10 -16.32 -27.76
N THR A 535 7.11 -17.01 -28.27
CA THR A 535 8.38 -16.37 -28.69
C THR A 535 8.75 -16.82 -30.11
N LYS A 536 9.05 -15.85 -30.96
CA LYS A 536 9.60 -16.08 -32.31
C LYS A 536 10.85 -15.26 -32.50
N ARG A 537 11.92 -15.96 -32.90
CA ARG A 537 13.16 -15.33 -33.40
C ARG A 537 13.19 -15.42 -34.90
N PHE A 538 13.28 -14.28 -35.57
CA PHE A 538 13.34 -14.17 -37.01
C PHE A 538 14.80 -14.26 -37.52
N ALA A 539 14.97 -14.55 -38.81
CA ALA A 539 16.29 -14.66 -39.43
C ALA A 539 17.10 -13.36 -39.35
N ASN A 540 16.46 -12.20 -39.42
CA ASN A 540 17.02 -10.87 -39.26
C ASN A 540 17.37 -10.49 -37.79
N LYS A 541 17.42 -11.46 -36.88
CA LYS A 541 17.68 -11.31 -35.44
C LYS A 541 16.61 -10.53 -34.68
N HIS A 542 15.48 -10.19 -35.30
CA HIS A 542 14.33 -9.63 -34.59
C HIS A 542 13.70 -10.68 -33.69
N VAL A 543 13.10 -10.23 -32.59
CA VAL A 543 12.44 -11.10 -31.62
C VAL A 543 11.03 -10.58 -31.35
N LEU A 544 10.03 -11.40 -31.63
CA LEU A 544 8.65 -11.19 -31.19
C LEU A 544 8.39 -12.03 -29.94
N ARG A 545 7.83 -11.42 -28.94
CA ARG A 545 7.23 -12.10 -27.78
C ARG A 545 5.80 -11.63 -27.62
N ALA A 546 4.91 -12.56 -27.36
CA ALA A 546 3.51 -12.26 -27.03
C ALA A 546 3.12 -13.09 -25.82
N ASN A 547 2.38 -12.49 -24.92
CA ASN A 547 1.75 -13.12 -23.79
C ASN A 547 0.24 -13.00 -23.98
N VAL A 548 -0.43 -14.13 -24.13
CA VAL A 548 -1.89 -14.20 -24.32
C VAL A 548 -2.45 -14.98 -23.15
N GLY A 549 -3.34 -14.35 -22.40
CA GLY A 549 -3.93 -14.95 -21.22
C GLY A 549 -5.43 -14.75 -21.13
N LEU A 550 -6.10 -15.75 -20.57
CA LEU A 550 -7.53 -15.74 -20.24
C LEU A 550 -7.69 -16.11 -18.78
N ARG A 551 -8.55 -15.41 -18.07
CA ARG A 551 -8.88 -15.69 -16.69
C ARG A 551 -10.39 -15.56 -16.47
N TYR A 552 -10.95 -16.49 -15.73
CA TYR A 552 -12.35 -16.48 -15.31
C TYR A 552 -12.41 -16.58 -13.80
N ASP A 553 -12.91 -15.53 -13.16
CA ASP A 553 -13.09 -15.41 -11.71
C ASP A 553 -14.57 -15.60 -11.35
N ILE A 554 -14.84 -16.33 -10.29
CA ILE A 554 -16.16 -16.51 -9.68
C ILE A 554 -16.00 -16.15 -8.21
N GLN A 555 -16.71 -15.13 -7.74
CA GLN A 555 -16.78 -14.79 -6.32
C GLN A 555 -18.24 -14.81 -5.87
N ASN A 556 -18.56 -15.69 -4.93
CA ASN A 556 -19.93 -15.94 -4.48
C ASN A 556 -20.87 -16.14 -5.69
N SER A 557 -21.75 -15.16 -5.99
CA SER A 557 -22.69 -15.21 -7.12
C SER A 557 -22.20 -14.45 -8.36
N ALA A 558 -21.15 -13.63 -8.25
CA ALA A 558 -20.67 -12.80 -9.35
C ALA A 558 -19.50 -13.44 -10.11
N SER A 559 -19.42 -13.23 -11.41
CA SER A 559 -18.32 -13.75 -12.23
C SER A 559 -17.75 -12.70 -13.18
N THR A 560 -16.47 -12.88 -13.54
CA THR A 560 -15.77 -11.97 -14.46
C THR A 560 -14.84 -12.75 -15.38
N PHE A 561 -14.93 -12.47 -16.68
CA PHE A 561 -14.01 -12.98 -17.68
C PHE A 561 -12.99 -11.91 -18.07
N SER A 562 -11.71 -12.19 -17.97
CA SER A 562 -10.59 -11.24 -18.08
C SER A 562 -9.58 -11.68 -19.14
N PRO A 563 -9.77 -11.29 -20.43
CA PRO A 563 -8.78 -11.50 -21.48
C PRO A 563 -7.62 -10.50 -21.37
N ARG A 564 -6.40 -10.95 -21.71
CA ARG A 564 -5.17 -10.15 -21.64
C ARG A 564 -4.22 -10.50 -22.76
N VAL A 565 -3.62 -9.49 -23.39
CA VAL A 565 -2.60 -9.64 -24.42
C VAL A 565 -1.51 -8.61 -24.20
N ASN A 566 -0.28 -9.06 -24.12
CA ASN A 566 0.91 -8.21 -24.14
C ASN A 566 1.82 -8.62 -25.30
N THR A 567 2.40 -7.68 -25.98
CA THR A 567 3.32 -7.89 -27.11
C THR A 567 4.63 -7.12 -26.91
N TYR A 568 5.71 -7.69 -27.40
CA TYR A 568 7.05 -7.12 -27.34
C TYR A 568 7.76 -7.47 -28.64
N TYR A 569 8.09 -6.48 -29.44
CA TYR A 569 8.81 -6.66 -30.69
C TYR A 569 10.14 -5.91 -30.67
N GLN A 570 11.24 -6.65 -30.69
CA GLN A 570 12.60 -6.12 -30.61
C GLN A 570 13.26 -6.12 -31.99
N MET A 571 13.77 -4.98 -32.41
CA MET A 571 14.52 -4.73 -33.63
C MET A 571 15.89 -4.16 -33.27
N GLY A 572 16.87 -5.05 -33.00
CA GLY A 572 18.19 -4.61 -32.54
C GLY A 572 18.15 -3.80 -31.24
N LYS A 573 18.43 -2.50 -31.33
CA LYS A 573 18.42 -1.56 -30.19
C LYS A 573 17.05 -0.99 -29.89
N PHE A 574 16.11 -1.10 -30.81
CA PHE A 574 14.76 -0.57 -30.68
C PHE A 574 13.77 -1.67 -30.30
N THR A 575 12.82 -1.33 -29.43
CA THR A 575 11.76 -2.23 -29.00
C THR A 575 10.43 -1.49 -28.96
N ILE A 576 9.40 -2.11 -29.54
CA ILE A 576 8.01 -1.68 -29.42
C ILE A 576 7.31 -2.66 -28.48
N ARG A 577 6.54 -2.12 -27.54
CA ARG A 577 5.68 -2.89 -26.61
C ARG A 577 4.25 -2.42 -26.75
N GLY A 578 3.29 -3.30 -26.55
CA GLY A 578 1.89 -2.96 -26.53
C GLY A 578 1.10 -4.02 -25.80
N GLY A 579 0.00 -3.61 -25.20
CA GLY A 579 -0.88 -4.55 -24.53
C GLY A 579 -2.28 -3.98 -24.33
N VAL A 580 -3.23 -4.91 -24.22
CA VAL A 580 -4.62 -4.65 -23.84
C VAL A 580 -5.10 -5.78 -22.95
N GLY A 581 -5.87 -5.45 -21.92
CA GLY A 581 -6.41 -6.48 -21.04
C GLY A 581 -7.45 -5.95 -20.07
N LEU A 582 -8.27 -6.87 -19.60
CA LEU A 582 -9.24 -6.65 -18.54
C LEU A 582 -8.72 -7.24 -17.23
N THR A 583 -8.88 -6.50 -16.17
CA THR A 583 -8.63 -6.94 -14.79
C THR A 583 -9.86 -6.66 -13.94
N SER A 584 -10.07 -7.42 -12.87
CA SER A 584 -11.21 -7.25 -11.98
C SER A 584 -10.81 -7.37 -10.52
N LYS A 585 -11.55 -6.67 -9.67
CA LYS A 585 -11.40 -6.69 -8.21
C LYS A 585 -12.77 -6.91 -7.58
N ALA A 586 -12.86 -7.96 -6.80
CA ALA A 586 -14.07 -8.31 -6.07
C ALA A 586 -14.33 -7.35 -4.89
N PRO A 587 -15.57 -7.12 -4.46
CA PRO A 587 -15.87 -6.35 -3.28
C PRO A 587 -15.29 -7.01 -2.01
N SER A 588 -14.85 -6.20 -1.07
CA SER A 588 -14.33 -6.63 0.23
C SER A 588 -15.47 -6.84 1.24
N LEU A 589 -15.18 -7.53 2.35
CA LEU A 589 -16.19 -7.79 3.39
C LEU A 589 -16.86 -6.53 3.93
N ASN A 590 -16.09 -5.45 4.13
CA ASN A 590 -16.66 -4.20 4.61
C ASN A 590 -17.54 -3.46 3.59
N GLN A 591 -17.43 -3.79 2.30
CA GLN A 591 -18.32 -3.27 1.26
C GLN A 591 -19.60 -4.10 1.17
N LEU A 592 -19.48 -5.42 1.35
CA LEU A 592 -20.62 -6.34 1.35
C LEU A 592 -21.46 -6.23 2.63
N TYR A 593 -20.81 -6.13 3.80
CA TYR A 593 -21.46 -6.22 5.11
C TYR A 593 -21.23 -4.94 5.93
N THR A 594 -21.96 -3.88 5.60
CA THR A 594 -21.84 -2.59 6.29
C THR A 594 -22.49 -2.57 7.68
N GLY A 595 -23.35 -3.54 7.96
CA GLY A 595 -24.18 -3.62 9.15
C GLY A 595 -25.48 -2.85 9.02
N PRO A 596 -26.50 -3.20 9.81
CA PRO A 596 -27.79 -2.51 9.84
C PRO A 596 -27.63 -1.04 10.16
N ARG A 597 -28.55 -0.23 9.64
CA ARG A 597 -28.66 1.18 9.96
C ARG A 597 -29.93 1.44 10.74
N TYR A 598 -29.79 2.26 11.74
CA TYR A 598 -30.85 2.57 12.70
C TYR A 598 -31.21 4.04 12.58
N PHE A 599 -32.49 4.31 12.29
CA PHE A 599 -33.04 5.66 12.31
C PHE A 599 -33.75 5.86 13.62
N ASP A 600 -33.13 6.59 14.53
CA ASP A 600 -33.64 6.92 15.84
C ASP A 600 -34.34 8.30 15.78
N MET A 601 -35.64 8.31 15.91
CA MET A 601 -36.46 9.52 15.89
C MET A 601 -37.01 9.82 17.29
N LEU A 602 -36.68 10.97 17.81
CA LEU A 602 -37.25 11.45 19.06
C LEU A 602 -38.70 11.92 18.81
N LEU A 603 -39.68 11.23 19.42
CA LEU A 603 -41.09 11.57 19.34
C LEU A 603 -41.49 12.56 20.43
N GLY A 604 -40.80 12.54 21.58
CA GLY A 604 -41.01 13.48 22.68
C GLY A 604 -39.94 13.30 23.77
N ASP A 605 -39.63 14.40 24.47
CA ASP A 605 -38.70 14.42 25.63
C ASP A 605 -39.32 15.19 26.76
N TYR A 606 -39.74 14.47 27.77
CA TYR A 606 -40.49 14.99 28.91
C TYR A 606 -39.65 14.85 30.18
N ARG A 607 -39.38 15.97 30.84
CA ARG A 607 -38.56 15.99 32.05
C ARG A 607 -39.19 16.82 33.13
N LEU A 608 -39.32 16.23 34.31
CA LEU A 608 -39.69 16.93 35.52
C LEU A 608 -38.54 16.76 36.54
N PRO A 609 -37.77 17.82 36.84
CA PRO A 609 -36.64 17.73 37.73
C PRO A 609 -37.01 17.14 39.09
N GLY A 610 -36.23 16.16 39.55
CA GLY A 610 -36.48 15.45 40.81
C GLY A 610 -37.49 14.29 40.74
N TYR A 611 -38.19 14.12 39.62
CA TYR A 611 -39.23 13.10 39.48
C TYR A 611 -38.96 12.14 38.29
N TYR A 612 -38.95 12.66 37.06
CA TYR A 612 -38.74 11.80 35.90
C TYR A 612 -38.00 12.46 34.74
N SER A 613 -37.35 11.63 33.91
CA SER A 613 -36.95 11.93 32.56
C SER A 613 -37.46 10.81 31.65
N ALA A 614 -38.37 11.14 30.73
CA ALA A 614 -39.02 10.18 29.85
C ALA A 614 -38.95 10.67 28.40
N ALA A 615 -38.12 10.04 27.60
CA ALA A 615 -38.06 10.28 26.17
C ALA A 615 -38.73 9.12 25.41
N ILE A 616 -39.56 9.44 24.45
CA ILE A 616 -40.21 8.47 23.59
C ILE A 616 -39.46 8.49 22.25
N MET A 617 -38.99 7.36 21.86
CA MET A 617 -38.16 7.20 20.64
C MET A 617 -38.74 6.11 19.74
N GLN A 618 -38.69 6.37 18.47
CA GLN A 618 -38.95 5.35 17.47
C GLN A 618 -37.64 5.00 16.76
N THR A 619 -37.33 3.71 16.70
CA THR A 619 -36.23 3.18 15.88
C THR A 619 -36.80 2.50 14.66
N VAL A 620 -36.24 2.79 13.48
CA VAL A 620 -36.50 2.07 12.23
C VAL A 620 -35.20 1.48 11.71
N VAL A 621 -35.19 0.18 11.44
CA VAL A 621 -34.01 -0.58 11.05
C VAL A 621 -34.03 -0.85 9.54
N THR A 622 -32.92 -0.58 8.88
CA THR A 622 -32.69 -0.94 7.46
C THR A 622 -31.54 -1.89 7.33
N PRO A 623 -31.65 -2.93 6.49
CA PRO A 623 -30.57 -3.89 6.29
C PRO A 623 -29.30 -3.24 5.76
N GLY A 624 -28.15 -3.78 6.17
CA GLY A 624 -26.82 -3.36 5.73
C GLY A 624 -26.12 -4.35 4.81
N ASP A 625 -26.88 -5.21 4.15
CA ASP A 625 -26.37 -6.18 3.18
C ASP A 625 -26.28 -5.56 1.79
N ASN A 626 -25.09 -5.68 1.16
CA ASN A 626 -24.80 -5.27 -0.22
C ASN A 626 -24.28 -6.47 -1.03
N SER A 627 -24.82 -7.64 -0.82
CA SER A 627 -24.42 -8.87 -1.51
C SER A 627 -24.65 -8.84 -3.03
N ASP A 628 -25.43 -7.86 -3.52
CA ASP A 628 -25.67 -7.58 -4.94
C ASP A 628 -24.55 -6.81 -5.65
N LEU A 629 -23.49 -6.41 -4.94
CA LEU A 629 -22.36 -5.73 -5.55
C LEU A 629 -21.61 -6.62 -6.54
N ASN A 630 -21.36 -6.08 -7.72
CA ASN A 630 -20.55 -6.71 -8.76
C ASN A 630 -19.06 -6.38 -8.59
N PRO A 631 -18.14 -7.22 -9.08
CA PRO A 631 -16.73 -6.88 -9.13
C PRO A 631 -16.46 -5.63 -9.96
N SER A 632 -15.61 -4.76 -9.44
CA SER A 632 -15.05 -3.62 -10.19
C SER A 632 -14.13 -4.12 -11.31
N ARG A 633 -14.17 -3.51 -12.49
CA ARG A 633 -13.44 -3.94 -13.69
C ARG A 633 -12.59 -2.81 -14.24
N SER A 634 -11.39 -3.13 -14.71
CA SER A 634 -10.51 -2.15 -15.35
C SER A 634 -10.00 -2.64 -16.71
N TRP A 635 -10.37 -1.96 -17.76
CA TRP A 635 -9.73 -2.07 -19.07
C TRP A 635 -8.42 -1.29 -19.07
N LYS A 636 -7.35 -1.95 -19.44
CA LYS A 636 -6.01 -1.38 -19.53
C LYS A 636 -5.48 -1.49 -20.93
N THR A 637 -4.94 -0.40 -21.45
CA THR A 637 -4.26 -0.35 -22.75
C THR A 637 -2.95 0.39 -22.57
N GLU A 638 -1.88 -0.14 -23.14
CA GLU A 638 -0.58 0.52 -23.13
C GLU A 638 0.20 0.31 -24.41
N ILE A 639 1.02 1.31 -24.75
CA ILE A 639 2.02 1.25 -25.79
C ILE A 639 3.35 1.78 -25.24
N GLY A 640 4.44 1.11 -25.57
CA GLY A 640 5.77 1.49 -25.11
C GLY A 640 6.81 1.44 -26.21
N LEU A 641 7.77 2.35 -26.13
CA LEU A 641 8.92 2.45 -27.02
C LEU A 641 10.19 2.46 -26.17
N ASP A 642 11.09 1.52 -26.43
CA ASP A 642 12.37 1.44 -25.74
C ASP A 642 13.49 1.57 -26.76
N TYR A 643 14.48 2.39 -26.45
CA TYR A 643 15.69 2.51 -27.26
C TYR A 643 16.95 2.39 -26.40
N ARG A 644 17.88 1.54 -26.84
CA ARG A 644 19.17 1.32 -26.17
C ARG A 644 20.29 2.05 -26.91
N PHE A 645 20.65 3.22 -26.42
CA PHE A 645 21.85 3.93 -26.83
C PHE A 645 23.10 3.21 -26.27
N SER A 646 24.28 3.57 -26.76
CA SER A 646 25.54 3.09 -26.17
C SER A 646 25.74 3.58 -24.73
N PHE A 647 25.21 4.74 -24.39
CA PHE A 647 25.37 5.44 -23.11
C PHE A 647 24.11 5.44 -22.23
N ALA A 648 22.94 5.13 -22.77
CA ALA A 648 21.67 5.17 -22.02
C ALA A 648 20.63 4.20 -22.54
N THR A 649 19.63 3.90 -21.73
CA THR A 649 18.38 3.25 -22.15
C THR A 649 17.24 4.21 -21.86
N ILE A 650 16.42 4.48 -22.86
CA ILE A 650 15.21 5.31 -22.74
C ILE A 650 13.99 4.42 -22.92
N ASN A 651 13.03 4.52 -22.00
CA ASN A 651 11.76 3.82 -22.03
C ASN A 651 10.64 4.88 -21.97
N ILE A 652 9.76 4.89 -22.95
CA ILE A 652 8.56 5.72 -23.00
C ILE A 652 7.36 4.77 -22.96
N THR A 653 6.35 5.09 -22.12
CA THR A 653 5.12 4.31 -22.05
C THR A 653 3.93 5.26 -22.02
N GLY A 654 3.03 5.16 -22.99
CA GLY A 654 1.70 5.75 -22.96
C GLY A 654 0.69 4.71 -22.46
N TYR A 655 -0.29 5.15 -21.66
CA TYR A 655 -1.32 4.27 -21.14
C TYR A 655 -2.70 4.94 -21.13
N TYR A 656 -3.73 4.10 -21.21
CA TYR A 656 -5.13 4.44 -21.05
C TYR A 656 -5.82 3.34 -20.26
N ASN A 657 -6.33 3.66 -19.06
CA ASN A 657 -7.05 2.74 -18.20
C ASN A 657 -8.47 3.26 -17.98
N LYS A 658 -9.47 2.41 -18.08
CA LYS A 658 -10.86 2.74 -17.76
C LYS A 658 -11.40 1.78 -16.71
N LEU A 659 -11.70 2.32 -15.52
CA LEU A 659 -12.36 1.62 -14.43
C LEU A 659 -13.88 1.71 -14.62
N LEU A 660 -14.56 0.59 -14.50
CA LEU A 660 -16.02 0.45 -14.56
C LEU A 660 -16.49 -0.30 -13.31
N ASP A 661 -17.75 -0.09 -12.95
CA ASP A 661 -18.40 -0.74 -11.80
C ASP A 661 -17.64 -0.51 -10.46
N GLY A 662 -16.89 0.57 -10.36
CA GLY A 662 -16.28 1.00 -9.10
C GLY A 662 -17.34 1.32 -8.06
N PHE A 663 -16.96 1.27 -6.80
CA PHE A 663 -17.91 1.45 -5.70
C PHE A 663 -18.08 2.91 -5.35
N THR A 664 -19.31 3.31 -5.04
CA THR A 664 -19.62 4.66 -4.55
C THR A 664 -20.79 4.60 -3.59
N THR A 665 -20.93 5.62 -2.75
CA THR A 665 -22.11 5.77 -1.91
C THR A 665 -23.18 6.56 -2.65
N MET A 666 -24.40 6.03 -2.64
CA MET A 666 -25.59 6.69 -3.15
C MET A 666 -26.61 6.89 -2.01
N ALA A 667 -27.18 8.09 -1.94
CA ALA A 667 -28.31 8.37 -1.09
C ALA A 667 -29.61 7.93 -1.79
N ILE A 668 -30.39 7.08 -1.15
CA ILE A 668 -31.66 6.55 -1.67
C ILE A 668 -32.77 7.10 -0.82
N PRO A 669 -33.72 7.87 -1.38
CA PRO A 669 -34.89 8.34 -0.65
C PRO A 669 -35.79 7.16 -0.27
N ARG A 670 -36.24 7.17 0.96
CA ARG A 670 -37.13 6.17 1.54
C ARG A 670 -38.25 6.85 2.30
N VAL A 671 -39.36 6.15 2.48
CA VAL A 671 -40.46 6.57 3.32
C VAL A 671 -40.61 5.56 4.45
N MET A 672 -40.82 6.05 5.65
CA MET A 672 -41.22 5.25 6.80
C MET A 672 -42.49 5.82 7.45
N ASP A 673 -43.14 4.99 8.23
CA ASP A 673 -44.27 5.40 9.05
C ASP A 673 -43.74 5.89 10.41
N LYS A 674 -43.76 7.22 10.62
CA LYS A 674 -43.41 7.82 11.89
C LYS A 674 -44.64 7.78 12.78
N ALA A 675 -44.49 7.22 13.97
CA ALA A 675 -45.60 7.12 14.93
C ALA A 675 -46.04 8.50 15.43
N LYS A 676 -47.34 8.70 15.49
CA LYS A 676 -47.98 9.80 16.23
C LYS A 676 -48.33 9.27 17.61
N VAL A 677 -47.81 9.91 18.62
CA VAL A 677 -48.07 9.53 20.03
C VAL A 677 -48.90 10.56 20.74
N ASN A 678 -49.89 10.11 21.48
CA ASN A 678 -50.54 10.90 22.49
C ASN A 678 -49.90 10.60 23.83
N VAL A 679 -49.51 11.62 24.56
CA VAL A 679 -48.79 11.46 25.84
C VAL A 679 -49.63 12.01 26.98
N ASN A 680 -49.88 11.15 27.95
CA ASN A 680 -50.64 11.51 29.15
C ASN A 680 -49.65 11.83 30.29
N ILE A 681 -49.69 13.03 30.81
CA ILE A 681 -48.84 13.51 31.89
C ILE A 681 -49.70 13.69 33.13
N THR A 682 -49.49 12.86 34.17
CA THR A 682 -50.27 12.85 35.41
C THR A 682 -49.35 13.15 36.59
N GLY A 683 -49.37 14.40 37.05
CA GLY A 683 -48.59 14.81 38.23
C GLY A 683 -47.11 14.55 38.14
N THR A 684 -46.60 13.77 39.09
CA THR A 684 -45.16 13.43 39.20
C THR A 684 -44.84 12.02 38.66
N GLU A 685 -45.83 11.35 38.09
CA GLU A 685 -45.62 10.00 37.49
C GLU A 685 -44.93 10.09 36.12
N ILE A 686 -44.24 9.00 35.73
CA ILE A 686 -43.63 8.91 34.41
C ILE A 686 -44.75 8.99 33.35
N PRO A 687 -44.66 9.95 32.39
CA PRO A 687 -45.67 10.08 31.35
C PRO A 687 -45.88 8.76 30.60
N THR A 688 -47.14 8.40 30.37
CA THR A 688 -47.50 7.26 29.51
C THR A 688 -47.80 7.74 28.10
N PHE A 689 -47.63 6.87 27.12
CA PHE A 689 -47.93 7.19 25.72
C PHE A 689 -48.78 6.11 25.05
N GLU A 690 -49.56 6.54 24.09
CA GLU A 690 -50.36 5.69 23.20
C GLU A 690 -50.12 6.09 21.76
N ILE A 691 -49.97 5.09 20.89
CA ILE A 691 -49.79 5.32 19.43
C ILE A 691 -51.19 5.54 18.86
N THR A 692 -51.45 6.75 18.38
CA THR A 692 -52.74 7.16 17.82
C THR A 692 -52.84 7.05 16.29
N GLY A 693 -51.71 6.82 15.63
CA GLY A 693 -51.61 6.66 14.18
C GLY A 693 -50.18 6.84 13.69
N THR A 694 -50.05 7.03 12.40
CA THR A 694 -48.74 7.26 11.76
C THR A 694 -48.79 8.44 10.81
N GLU A 695 -47.63 9.01 10.53
CA GLU A 695 -47.43 9.96 9.44
C GLU A 695 -46.25 9.54 8.57
N LYS A 696 -46.33 9.86 7.30
CA LYS A 696 -45.19 9.54 6.37
C LYS A 696 -44.02 10.44 6.72
N PHE A 697 -42.86 9.81 6.86
CA PHE A 697 -41.59 10.51 7.11
C PHE A 697 -40.58 10.09 6.04
N ASN A 698 -40.02 11.08 5.35
CA ASN A 698 -39.04 10.86 4.28
C ASN A 698 -37.62 10.98 4.83
N TYR A 699 -36.74 10.03 4.46
CA TYR A 699 -35.35 10.03 4.86
C TYR A 699 -34.43 9.55 3.73
N LEU A 700 -33.13 9.79 3.85
CA LEU A 700 -32.12 9.32 2.93
C LEU A 700 -31.36 8.14 3.52
N GLN A 701 -31.36 7.02 2.80
CA GLN A 701 -30.54 5.85 3.12
C GLN A 701 -29.27 5.87 2.26
N ASN A 702 -28.12 5.97 2.88
CA ASN A 702 -26.86 5.79 2.16
C ASN A 702 -26.57 4.31 1.97
N ARG A 703 -26.32 3.90 0.71
CA ARG A 703 -25.97 2.54 0.33
C ARG A 703 -24.76 2.57 -0.61
N ILE A 704 -23.89 1.54 -0.49
CA ILE A 704 -22.84 1.33 -1.47
C ILE A 704 -23.46 0.68 -2.72
N VAL A 705 -23.06 1.17 -3.88
CA VAL A 705 -23.49 0.68 -5.18
C VAL A 705 -22.33 0.66 -6.16
N ASN A 706 -22.42 -0.15 -7.21
CA ASN A 706 -21.53 -0.04 -8.36
C ASN A 706 -21.95 1.19 -9.19
N GLY A 707 -21.17 2.24 -9.18
CA GLY A 707 -21.59 3.48 -9.81
C GLY A 707 -20.46 4.49 -9.97
N TYR A 708 -19.22 4.07 -9.77
CA TYR A 708 -18.05 4.90 -9.98
C TYR A 708 -17.30 4.47 -11.23
N GLU A 709 -16.98 5.42 -12.07
CA GLU A 709 -16.12 5.25 -13.23
C GLU A 709 -14.93 6.20 -13.15
N SER A 710 -13.77 5.74 -13.60
CA SER A 710 -12.63 6.60 -13.85
C SER A 710 -11.92 6.27 -15.16
N THR A 711 -11.32 7.30 -15.75
CA THR A 711 -10.45 7.17 -16.90
C THR A 711 -9.11 7.80 -16.55
N ASP A 712 -8.08 6.97 -16.53
CA ASP A 712 -6.71 7.39 -16.26
C ASP A 712 -5.88 7.27 -17.54
N LYS A 713 -5.29 8.35 -18.00
CA LYS A 713 -4.41 8.37 -19.18
C LYS A 713 -3.12 9.12 -18.87
N GLY A 714 -2.04 8.70 -19.48
CA GLY A 714 -0.78 9.37 -19.21
C GLY A 714 0.40 8.86 -20.02
N LEU A 715 1.53 9.51 -19.76
CA LEU A 715 2.81 9.23 -20.35
C LEU A 715 3.87 9.09 -19.26
N GLU A 716 4.65 8.01 -19.33
CA GLU A 716 5.78 7.77 -18.44
C GLU A 716 7.07 7.74 -19.25
N LEU A 717 8.09 8.42 -18.78
CA LEU A 717 9.45 8.38 -19.29
C LEU A 717 10.38 7.88 -18.20
N MET A 718 11.17 6.87 -18.50
CA MET A 718 12.21 6.34 -17.62
C MET A 718 13.52 6.25 -18.39
N THR A 719 14.54 6.89 -17.89
CA THR A 719 15.87 6.89 -18.51
C THR A 719 16.93 6.37 -17.53
N SER A 720 17.72 5.43 -17.97
CA SER A 720 18.85 4.90 -17.22
C SER A 720 20.12 5.13 -18.02
N PHE A 721 21.02 5.97 -17.51
CA PHE A 721 22.33 6.20 -18.12
C PHE A 721 23.32 5.15 -17.61
N LYS A 722 24.22 4.72 -18.47
CA LYS A 722 25.39 3.98 -18.04
C LYS A 722 26.30 4.90 -17.24
N ARG A 723 27.05 4.34 -16.31
CA ARG A 723 28.06 5.07 -15.59
C ARG A 723 29.00 5.82 -16.52
N ILE A 724 29.21 7.10 -16.26
CA ILE A 724 30.22 7.93 -16.91
C ILE A 724 31.53 7.66 -16.17
N GLU A 725 32.37 6.76 -16.70
CA GLU A 725 33.56 6.25 -16.02
C GLU A 725 34.56 7.38 -15.68
N SER A 726 34.74 8.38 -16.56
CA SER A 726 35.62 9.53 -16.31
C SER A 726 35.21 10.40 -15.13
N LEU A 727 33.90 10.42 -14.82
CA LEU A 727 33.33 11.21 -13.72
C LEU A 727 32.90 10.34 -12.54
N ASN A 728 32.94 9.00 -12.67
CA ASN A 728 32.39 8.08 -11.70
C ASN A 728 30.91 8.38 -11.34
N LEU A 729 30.13 8.84 -12.30
CA LEU A 729 28.79 9.37 -12.13
C LEU A 729 27.75 8.48 -12.81
N VAL A 730 26.67 8.14 -12.09
CA VAL A 730 25.45 7.54 -12.63
C VAL A 730 24.34 8.58 -12.59
N ILE A 731 23.63 8.73 -13.71
CA ILE A 731 22.51 9.66 -13.84
C ILE A 731 21.24 8.87 -14.08
N GLY A 732 20.15 9.24 -13.43
CA GLY A 732 18.82 8.75 -13.69
C GLY A 732 17.87 9.92 -13.96
N PHE A 733 16.88 9.70 -14.83
CA PHE A 733 15.82 10.67 -15.09
C PHE A 733 14.50 9.94 -15.28
N ASN A 734 13.48 10.33 -14.52
CA ASN A 734 12.13 9.85 -14.65
C ASN A 734 11.17 11.03 -14.79
N ALA A 735 10.15 10.89 -15.64
CA ALA A 735 9.08 11.86 -15.74
C ALA A 735 7.74 11.15 -15.95
N SER A 736 6.66 11.78 -15.51
CA SER A 736 5.31 11.29 -15.71
C SER A 736 4.33 12.44 -15.90
N TYR A 737 3.37 12.22 -16.78
CA TYR A 737 2.18 13.03 -16.93
C TYR A 737 0.97 12.12 -16.78
N THR A 738 0.06 12.46 -15.90
CA THR A 738 -1.15 11.67 -15.62
C THR A 738 -2.36 12.60 -15.56
N GLU A 739 -3.40 12.24 -16.27
CA GLU A 739 -4.71 12.86 -16.20
C GLU A 739 -5.73 11.81 -15.79
N THR A 740 -6.52 12.12 -14.76
CA THR A 740 -7.62 11.29 -14.27
C THR A 740 -8.92 12.05 -14.38
N GLU A 741 -9.88 11.50 -15.11
CA GLU A 741 -11.27 11.90 -15.07
C GLU A 741 -12.07 10.88 -14.29
N SER A 742 -12.88 11.32 -13.32
CA SER A 742 -13.79 10.47 -12.58
C SER A 742 -15.20 11.03 -12.60
N ILE A 743 -16.17 10.10 -12.64
CA ILE A 743 -17.59 10.40 -12.66
C ILE A 743 -18.35 9.26 -12.00
N LYS A 744 -19.48 9.53 -11.38
CA LYS A 744 -20.46 8.48 -11.12
C LYS A 744 -21.11 8.07 -12.42
N ASP A 745 -21.55 6.82 -12.52
CA ASP A 745 -22.30 6.33 -13.67
C ASP A 745 -23.43 7.30 -14.04
N ALA A 746 -23.55 7.64 -15.30
CA ALA A 746 -24.56 8.57 -15.81
C ALA A 746 -26.01 8.17 -15.50
N SER A 747 -26.26 6.88 -15.20
CA SER A 747 -27.55 6.38 -14.74
C SER A 747 -27.86 6.74 -13.27
N ILE A 748 -26.82 7.13 -12.51
CA ILE A 748 -26.92 7.43 -11.09
C ILE A 748 -26.92 8.93 -10.88
N LEU A 749 -28.07 9.51 -10.63
CA LEU A 749 -28.18 10.91 -10.30
C LEU A 749 -27.82 11.15 -8.83
N THR A 750 -27.08 12.20 -8.58
CA THR A 750 -26.81 12.62 -7.19
C THR A 750 -28.07 13.23 -6.60
N ILE A 751 -28.44 12.74 -5.41
CA ILE A 751 -29.58 13.21 -4.62
C ILE A 751 -29.04 14.02 -3.45
N GLU A 752 -29.52 15.25 -3.29
CA GLU A 752 -29.19 16.09 -2.15
C GLU A 752 -30.29 16.07 -1.10
N LYS A 753 -29.96 16.57 0.11
CA LYS A 753 -30.91 16.76 1.19
C LYS A 753 -32.12 17.55 0.72
N PRO A 754 -33.33 17.23 1.19
CA PRO A 754 -34.54 17.86 0.72
C PRO A 754 -34.56 19.36 1.01
N LYS A 755 -35.17 20.07 0.11
CA LYS A 755 -35.51 21.51 0.28
C LYS A 755 -37.03 21.62 0.36
N ILE A 756 -37.50 22.65 1.03
CA ILE A 756 -38.94 22.97 1.07
C ILE A 756 -39.24 23.86 -0.14
N ILE A 757 -40.15 23.39 -1.00
CA ILE A 757 -40.68 24.13 -2.14
C ILE A 757 -42.19 23.98 -2.07
N ASP A 758 -42.91 25.08 -2.11
CA ASP A 758 -44.37 25.13 -2.00
C ASP A 758 -44.93 24.29 -0.84
N ASN A 759 -44.31 24.42 0.34
CA ASN A 759 -44.64 23.68 1.55
C ASN A 759 -44.40 22.15 1.48
N ASN A 760 -43.80 21.65 0.44
CA ASN A 760 -43.42 20.23 0.24
C ASN A 760 -41.92 20.04 0.26
N PHE A 761 -41.47 18.91 0.78
CA PHE A 761 -40.08 18.50 0.70
C PHE A 761 -39.77 17.93 -0.68
N GLN A 762 -38.66 18.38 -1.29
CA GLN A 762 -38.21 17.89 -2.56
C GLN A 762 -36.72 17.61 -2.52
N TYR A 763 -36.32 16.46 -3.05
CA TYR A 763 -34.91 16.07 -3.20
C TYR A 763 -34.45 16.44 -4.59
N GLY A 764 -33.51 17.37 -4.72
CA GLY A 764 -32.92 17.73 -5.99
C GLY A 764 -32.14 16.57 -6.61
N LEU A 765 -32.33 16.36 -7.91
CA LEU A 765 -31.57 15.41 -8.72
C LEU A 765 -30.60 16.17 -9.62
N TYR A 766 -29.33 15.71 -9.63
CA TYR A 766 -28.29 16.38 -10.39
C TYR A 766 -27.47 15.35 -11.19
N ASN A 767 -27.01 15.75 -12.36
CA ASN A 767 -25.97 15.00 -13.04
C ASN A 767 -24.68 15.14 -12.23
N ASP A 768 -23.96 14.06 -12.09
CA ASP A 768 -22.69 14.15 -11.43
C ASP A 768 -21.68 14.92 -12.26
N THR A 769 -20.92 15.72 -11.54
CA THR A 769 -19.79 16.44 -12.10
C THR A 769 -18.66 15.50 -12.41
N LYS A 770 -18.08 15.65 -13.59
CA LYS A 770 -16.77 15.08 -13.89
C LYS A 770 -15.71 15.81 -13.07
N ALA A 771 -15.01 15.08 -12.20
CA ALA A 771 -13.81 15.58 -11.57
C ALA A 771 -12.61 15.23 -12.46
N LYS A 772 -11.80 16.24 -12.78
CA LYS A 772 -10.59 16.06 -13.58
C LYS A 772 -9.37 16.48 -12.77
N ASN A 773 -8.40 15.59 -12.65
CA ASN A 773 -7.13 15.84 -11.99
C ASN A 773 -5.99 15.65 -12.97
N THR A 774 -5.02 16.56 -12.95
CA THR A 774 -3.85 16.51 -13.84
C THR A 774 -2.60 16.70 -13.01
N VAL A 775 -1.64 15.77 -13.13
CA VAL A 775 -0.36 15.82 -12.44
C VAL A 775 0.77 15.56 -13.43
N ALA A 776 1.78 16.44 -13.42
CA ALA A 776 3.04 16.23 -14.13
C ALA A 776 4.22 16.34 -13.18
N ARG A 777 5.12 15.34 -13.23
CA ARG A 777 6.28 15.23 -12.35
C ARG A 777 7.52 14.85 -13.11
N ALA A 778 8.68 15.29 -12.60
CA ALA A 778 9.98 14.87 -13.08
C ALA A 778 10.91 14.65 -11.88
N SER A 779 11.82 13.70 -11.97
CA SER A 779 12.87 13.48 -10.98
C SER A 779 14.20 13.21 -11.65
N PHE A 780 15.26 13.79 -11.12
CA PHE A 780 16.64 13.51 -11.50
C PHE A 780 17.36 12.86 -10.32
N SER A 781 18.25 11.92 -10.62
CA SER A 781 19.17 11.34 -9.65
C SER A 781 20.60 11.38 -10.19
N PHE A 782 21.52 11.74 -9.33
CA PHE A 782 22.96 11.82 -9.60
C PHE A 782 23.67 11.06 -8.48
N ASP A 783 24.32 9.95 -8.79
CA ASP A 783 25.07 9.16 -7.83
C ASP A 783 26.54 9.16 -8.23
N TYR A 784 27.34 9.86 -7.43
CA TYR A 784 28.78 10.01 -7.60
C TYR A 784 29.51 9.01 -6.71
N HIS A 785 30.29 8.14 -7.29
CA HIS A 785 31.04 7.10 -6.59
C HIS A 785 32.52 7.40 -6.59
N LEU A 786 33.13 7.43 -5.42
CA LEU A 786 34.58 7.51 -5.23
C LEU A 786 35.14 6.13 -4.82
N PRO A 787 35.54 5.27 -5.78
CA PRO A 787 35.91 3.88 -5.48
C PRO A 787 37.11 3.78 -4.53
N ALA A 788 38.09 4.66 -4.68
CA ALA A 788 39.29 4.67 -3.85
C ALA A 788 39.00 4.91 -2.35
N SER A 789 37.90 5.56 -2.04
CA SER A 789 37.52 5.87 -0.65
C SER A 789 36.27 5.11 -0.17
N GLY A 790 35.55 4.41 -1.05
CA GLY A 790 34.27 3.80 -0.73
C GLY A 790 33.17 4.83 -0.40
N LEU A 791 33.27 6.05 -0.92
CA LEU A 791 32.31 7.13 -0.71
C LEU A 791 31.33 7.19 -1.88
N ILE A 792 30.03 7.28 -1.57
CA ILE A 792 28.94 7.50 -2.52
C ILE A 792 28.23 8.78 -2.12
N VAL A 793 28.08 9.71 -3.05
CA VAL A 793 27.29 10.93 -2.86
C VAL A 793 26.13 10.89 -3.84
N GLY A 794 24.91 10.84 -3.33
CA GLY A 794 23.68 10.83 -4.11
C GLY A 794 22.93 12.16 -3.96
N LEU A 795 22.56 12.75 -5.08
CA LEU A 795 21.68 13.90 -5.16
C LEU A 795 20.43 13.50 -5.91
N ARG A 796 19.25 13.76 -5.36
CA ARG A 796 17.97 13.60 -6.05
C ARG A 796 17.19 14.90 -6.04
N THR A 797 16.56 15.23 -7.15
CA THR A 797 15.63 16.35 -7.22
C THR A 797 14.27 15.84 -7.70
N ASP A 798 13.20 16.28 -7.04
CA ASP A 798 11.81 16.00 -7.39
C ASP A 798 11.11 17.31 -7.77
N HIS A 799 10.47 17.32 -8.93
CA HIS A 799 9.80 18.49 -9.49
C HIS A 799 8.35 18.16 -9.78
N PHE A 800 7.45 18.86 -9.13
CA PHE A 800 6.03 18.90 -9.50
C PHE A 800 5.81 20.10 -10.40
N LEU A 801 5.49 19.84 -11.65
CA LEU A 801 5.30 20.86 -12.68
C LEU A 801 3.84 21.23 -12.84
N ILE A 802 2.95 20.25 -12.69
CA ILE A 802 1.50 20.42 -12.75
C ILE A 802 0.88 19.61 -11.62
N ASP A 803 -0.01 20.25 -10.87
CA ASP A 803 -0.94 19.64 -9.93
C ASP A 803 -2.22 20.46 -9.91
N LYS A 804 -3.17 20.10 -10.78
CA LYS A 804 -4.44 20.81 -11.00
C LYS A 804 -5.62 19.87 -10.77
N SER A 805 -6.67 20.40 -10.16
CA SER A 805 -7.98 19.76 -10.05
C SER A 805 -9.05 20.68 -10.64
N PHE A 806 -9.97 20.08 -11.38
CA PHE A 806 -11.08 20.79 -12.01
C PHE A 806 -12.37 20.00 -11.80
N THR A 807 -13.46 20.73 -11.56
CA THR A 807 -14.80 20.15 -11.45
C THR A 807 -15.74 20.91 -12.40
N SER A 808 -16.52 20.22 -13.22
CA SER A 808 -17.36 20.90 -14.23
C SER A 808 -18.58 21.60 -13.62
N GLU A 809 -19.11 22.61 -14.31
CA GLU A 809 -20.25 23.42 -13.86
C GLU A 809 -21.62 22.73 -13.96
N ASN A 810 -21.69 21.55 -14.58
CA ASN A 810 -22.96 20.94 -14.98
C ASN A 810 -23.84 20.47 -13.81
N ASP A 811 -23.43 20.66 -12.56
CA ASP A 811 -24.15 20.20 -11.39
C ASP A 811 -24.86 21.30 -10.59
N ILE A 812 -24.81 22.54 -11.05
CA ILE A 812 -25.45 23.66 -10.32
C ILE A 812 -26.97 23.55 -10.38
N TYR A 813 -27.47 23.24 -11.56
CA TYR A 813 -28.91 23.21 -11.82
C TYR A 813 -29.46 21.78 -11.75
N PRO A 814 -30.63 21.57 -11.11
CA PRO A 814 -31.21 20.24 -11.01
C PRO A 814 -31.68 19.76 -12.40
N VAL A 815 -31.50 18.46 -12.65
CA VAL A 815 -32.09 17.77 -13.84
C VAL A 815 -33.49 17.26 -13.54
N GLY A 816 -33.88 17.24 -12.28
CA GLY A 816 -35.15 16.79 -11.78
C GLY A 816 -35.23 16.93 -10.27
N TYR A 817 -36.27 16.41 -9.71
CA TYR A 817 -36.44 16.29 -8.27
C TYR A 817 -37.29 15.05 -7.93
N ILE A 818 -37.21 14.61 -6.71
CA ILE A 818 -38.07 13.59 -6.12
C ILE A 818 -39.03 14.30 -5.19
N ASP A 819 -40.33 14.13 -5.42
CA ASP A 819 -41.35 14.77 -4.60
C ASP A 819 -41.55 14.04 -3.25
N TYR A 820 -42.44 14.55 -2.41
CA TYR A 820 -42.76 13.98 -1.08
C TYR A 820 -43.27 12.53 -1.17
N ASN A 821 -43.94 12.17 -2.27
CA ASN A 821 -44.45 10.81 -2.51
C ASN A 821 -43.43 9.89 -3.17
N LEU A 822 -42.16 10.32 -3.27
CA LEU A 822 -41.05 9.65 -3.94
C LEU A 822 -41.25 9.50 -5.45
N ASN A 823 -42.11 10.27 -6.08
CA ASN A 823 -42.20 10.33 -7.54
C ASN A 823 -41.04 11.11 -8.12
N ARG A 824 -40.43 10.56 -9.15
CA ARG A 824 -39.34 11.24 -9.88
C ARG A 824 -39.90 12.13 -10.97
N VAL A 825 -39.65 13.43 -10.87
CA VAL A 825 -40.06 14.46 -11.82
C VAL A 825 -38.83 15.00 -12.52
N MET A 826 -38.76 14.84 -13.86
CA MET A 826 -37.65 15.38 -14.65
C MET A 826 -37.99 16.80 -15.10
N ILE A 827 -37.01 17.69 -15.00
CA ILE A 827 -37.12 19.10 -15.43
C ILE A 827 -36.59 19.21 -16.85
N PRO A 828 -37.39 19.74 -17.82
CA PRO A 828 -36.90 20.01 -19.17
C PRO A 828 -35.67 20.91 -19.14
N ASP A 829 -34.70 20.69 -20.04
CA ASP A 829 -33.42 21.40 -20.05
C ASP A 829 -33.59 22.92 -20.10
N ALA A 830 -34.59 23.42 -20.86
CA ALA A 830 -34.89 24.84 -20.98
C ALA A 830 -35.34 25.48 -19.66
N ASN A 831 -35.94 24.68 -18.74
CA ASN A 831 -36.53 25.15 -17.50
C ASN A 831 -35.65 24.96 -16.27
N ARG A 832 -34.49 24.31 -16.41
CA ARG A 832 -33.62 24.01 -15.25
C ARG A 832 -33.15 25.24 -14.47
N LYS A 833 -33.11 26.41 -15.14
CA LYS A 833 -32.68 27.68 -14.55
C LYS A 833 -33.85 28.53 -14.04
N ASP A 834 -35.10 28.06 -14.15
CA ASP A 834 -36.27 28.81 -13.71
C ASP A 834 -36.22 29.12 -12.22
N GLN A 835 -36.76 30.30 -11.87
CA GLN A 835 -36.80 30.75 -10.47
C GLN A 835 -37.60 29.82 -9.57
N LEU A 836 -38.53 29.05 -10.14
CA LEU A 836 -39.29 28.02 -9.44
C LEU A 836 -38.38 27.00 -8.73
N TYR A 837 -37.24 26.68 -9.32
CA TYR A 837 -36.31 25.65 -8.79
C TYR A 837 -35.12 26.25 -8.05
N GLN A 838 -35.06 27.57 -7.80
CA GLN A 838 -33.91 28.25 -7.20
C GLN A 838 -33.47 27.65 -5.88
N ASN A 839 -34.40 27.12 -5.06
CA ASN A 839 -34.11 26.48 -3.79
C ASN A 839 -33.36 25.15 -3.94
N LEU A 840 -33.42 24.55 -5.14
CA LEU A 840 -32.67 23.36 -5.49
C LEU A 840 -31.29 23.69 -6.08
N PHE A 841 -30.97 24.98 -6.40
CA PHE A 841 -29.68 25.32 -6.95
C PHE A 841 -28.56 25.06 -5.95
N ARG A 842 -27.52 24.38 -6.41
CA ARG A 842 -26.32 24.12 -5.61
C ARG A 842 -25.46 25.37 -5.55
N LYS A 843 -25.05 25.77 -4.37
CA LYS A 843 -24.07 26.83 -4.19
C LYS A 843 -22.68 26.31 -4.56
N ARG A 844 -22.06 26.92 -5.58
CA ARG A 844 -20.68 26.67 -5.96
C ARG A 844 -19.88 27.95 -5.88
N THR A 845 -18.65 27.87 -5.40
CA THR A 845 -17.72 29.00 -5.44
C THR A 845 -17.09 29.08 -6.83
N GLU A 846 -16.78 30.29 -7.29
CA GLU A 846 -16.06 30.50 -8.56
C GLU A 846 -14.76 29.69 -8.62
N GLU A 847 -14.06 29.56 -7.50
CA GLU A 847 -12.84 28.77 -7.37
C GLU A 847 -13.07 27.28 -7.67
N LYS A 848 -14.22 26.72 -7.29
CA LYS A 848 -14.56 25.32 -7.66
C LYS A 848 -14.93 25.16 -9.13
N LEU A 849 -15.44 26.20 -9.76
CA LEU A 849 -15.86 26.19 -11.15
C LEU A 849 -14.70 26.48 -12.11
N SER A 850 -13.80 27.41 -11.76
CA SER A 850 -12.63 27.76 -12.58
C SER A 850 -11.48 26.74 -12.48
N GLY A 851 -11.56 25.80 -11.55
CA GLY A 851 -10.49 24.88 -11.24
C GLY A 851 -9.52 25.41 -10.18
N LEU A 852 -8.92 24.51 -9.44
CA LEU A 852 -7.87 24.86 -8.49
C LEU A 852 -6.62 25.28 -9.26
N LYS A 853 -6.00 26.35 -8.79
CA LYS A 853 -4.75 26.88 -9.36
C LYS A 853 -3.66 25.84 -9.34
N ASN A 854 -2.82 25.85 -10.35
CA ASN A 854 -1.70 24.93 -10.45
C ASN A 854 -0.78 25.06 -9.24
N LYS A 855 -0.43 23.94 -8.63
CA LYS A 855 0.55 23.88 -7.54
C LYS A 855 1.86 23.32 -8.05
N THR A 856 2.94 23.97 -7.70
CA THR A 856 4.32 23.58 -8.05
C THR A 856 5.13 23.33 -6.79
N LEU A 857 6.06 22.39 -6.88
CA LEU A 857 7.03 22.09 -5.81
C LEU A 857 8.33 21.59 -6.43
N HIS A 858 9.43 22.08 -5.91
CA HIS A 858 10.77 21.61 -6.26
C HIS A 858 11.49 21.18 -4.98
N ASN A 859 11.86 19.91 -4.88
CA ASN A 859 12.58 19.37 -3.73
C ASN A 859 13.98 18.89 -4.12
N VAL A 860 14.90 19.01 -3.19
CA VAL A 860 16.29 18.53 -3.31
C VAL A 860 16.61 17.64 -2.12
N HIS A 861 17.15 16.45 -2.39
CA HIS A 861 17.52 15.46 -1.40
C HIS A 861 18.99 15.09 -1.58
N LEU A 862 19.73 15.02 -0.48
CA LEU A 862 21.15 14.69 -0.46
C LEU A 862 21.40 13.46 0.40
N ARG A 863 22.28 12.57 -0.07
CA ARG A 863 22.73 11.39 0.63
C ARG A 863 24.24 11.25 0.52
N VAL A 864 24.89 10.91 1.61
CA VAL A 864 26.31 10.56 1.64
C VAL A 864 26.46 9.21 2.32
N THR A 865 27.04 8.24 1.62
CA THR A 865 27.27 6.88 2.12
C THR A 865 28.76 6.59 2.10
N LYS A 866 29.27 6.02 3.16
CA LYS A 866 30.64 5.56 3.29
C LYS A 866 30.66 4.05 3.55
N ASP A 867 31.24 3.30 2.65
CA ASP A 867 31.53 1.89 2.82
C ASP A 867 32.96 1.71 3.36
N PHE A 868 33.08 0.91 4.42
CA PHE A 868 34.36 0.55 5.02
C PHE A 868 34.72 -0.92 4.67
N LEU A 869 36.00 -1.19 4.55
CA LEU A 869 36.50 -2.55 4.26
C LEU A 869 36.13 -3.58 5.35
N SER A 870 35.89 -3.10 6.57
CA SER A 870 35.48 -3.94 7.71
C SER A 870 34.05 -4.51 7.62
N GLY A 871 33.30 -4.22 6.54
CA GLY A 871 31.89 -4.59 6.43
C GLY A 871 30.93 -3.57 7.05
N PHE A 872 31.47 -2.48 7.63
CA PHE A 872 30.70 -1.37 8.18
C PHE A 872 30.29 -0.39 7.05
N ARG A 873 29.05 0.07 7.08
CA ARG A 873 28.50 1.09 6.18
C ARG A 873 27.83 2.17 7.03
N LEU A 874 28.13 3.42 6.72
CA LEU A 874 27.46 4.58 7.31
C LEU A 874 26.85 5.42 6.19
N SER A 875 25.59 5.76 6.33
CA SER A 875 24.87 6.67 5.43
C SER A 875 24.24 7.81 6.22
N VAL A 876 24.39 9.03 5.71
CA VAL A 876 23.68 10.21 6.23
C VAL A 876 22.91 10.81 5.07
N TYR A 877 21.70 11.26 5.34
CA TYR A 877 20.83 11.82 4.30
C TYR A 877 19.99 12.96 4.81
N VAL A 878 19.67 13.87 3.91
CA VAL A 878 18.82 15.04 4.14
C VAL A 878 17.76 15.10 3.04
N SER A 879 16.51 15.12 3.44
CA SER A 879 15.40 15.34 2.51
C SER A 879 14.95 16.79 2.57
N ASN A 880 14.54 17.36 1.42
CA ASN A 880 14.14 18.76 1.30
C ASN A 880 15.19 19.72 1.90
N VAL A 881 16.41 19.64 1.38
CA VAL A 881 17.61 20.37 1.89
C VAL A 881 17.36 21.87 2.06
N PHE A 882 16.60 22.48 1.16
CA PHE A 882 16.34 23.93 1.13
C PHE A 882 15.01 24.31 1.79
N ASN A 883 14.30 23.36 2.43
CA ASN A 883 12.99 23.57 3.04
C ASN A 883 11.98 24.24 2.08
N LEU A 884 12.01 23.81 0.81
CA LEU A 884 11.11 24.34 -0.20
C LEU A 884 9.68 23.90 0.06
N LYS A 885 8.74 24.81 -0.17
CA LYS A 885 7.31 24.59 0.04
C LYS A 885 6.53 24.68 -1.24
N PRO A 886 5.40 23.99 -1.38
CA PRO A 886 4.54 24.16 -2.54
C PRO A 886 4.03 25.60 -2.65
N TYR A 887 3.89 26.08 -3.86
CA TYR A 887 3.28 27.37 -4.16
C TYR A 887 2.34 27.25 -5.36
N ASN A 888 1.37 28.15 -5.46
CA ASN A 888 0.45 28.22 -6.60
C ASN A 888 0.86 29.29 -7.60
N GLU A 889 0.09 29.42 -8.69
CA GLU A 889 0.33 30.38 -9.77
C GLU A 889 0.29 31.86 -9.31
N ASP A 890 -0.39 32.18 -8.19
CA ASP A 890 -0.43 33.53 -7.61
C ASP A 890 0.70 33.77 -6.61
N GLY A 891 1.60 32.84 -6.42
CA GLY A 891 2.67 32.92 -5.44
C GLY A 891 2.25 32.60 -4.00
N TYR A 892 1.02 32.11 -3.76
CA TYR A 892 0.62 31.65 -2.43
C TYR A 892 1.41 30.42 -2.03
N VAL A 893 2.07 30.48 -0.86
CA VAL A 893 2.91 29.41 -0.30
C VAL A 893 2.11 28.59 0.70
N TYR A 894 2.08 27.28 0.54
CA TYR A 894 1.44 26.34 1.46
C TYR A 894 2.38 26.06 2.65
N SER A 895 2.24 26.85 3.72
CA SER A 895 3.17 26.85 4.86
C SER A 895 3.21 25.56 5.66
N ASN A 896 2.11 24.79 5.67
CA ASN A 896 1.97 23.56 6.45
C ASN A 896 2.64 22.34 5.79
N PHE A 897 3.32 22.54 4.66
CA PHE A 897 4.02 21.48 3.97
C PHE A 897 5.45 21.33 4.50
N THR A 898 5.88 20.10 4.59
CA THR A 898 7.13 19.53 5.07
C THR A 898 8.30 20.42 5.42
N THR A 899 8.86 20.11 6.55
CA THR A 899 10.18 20.54 7.01
C THR A 899 11.31 19.73 6.36
N THR A 900 12.53 20.27 6.41
CA THR A 900 13.76 19.52 6.12
C THR A 900 13.89 18.34 7.09
N SER A 901 14.21 17.16 6.59
CA SER A 901 14.31 15.94 7.37
C SER A 901 15.70 15.33 7.28
N PHE A 902 16.29 15.01 8.44
CA PHE A 902 17.64 14.44 8.57
C PHE A 902 17.57 12.99 9.03
N GLY A 903 18.46 12.15 8.51
CA GLY A 903 18.55 10.77 8.96
C GLY A 903 19.94 10.18 8.78
N ALA A 904 20.16 9.08 9.49
CA ALA A 904 21.36 8.27 9.40
C ALA A 904 21.01 6.79 9.41
N ASN A 905 21.82 6.00 8.71
CA ASN A 905 21.73 4.53 8.72
C ASN A 905 23.12 3.95 8.90
N ILE A 906 23.21 2.97 9.78
CA ILE A 906 24.40 2.18 10.04
C ILE A 906 24.09 0.74 9.70
N SER A 907 24.94 0.10 8.90
CA SER A 907 24.83 -1.33 8.59
C SER A 907 26.18 -2.00 8.83
N TYR A 908 26.16 -3.15 9.46
CA TYR A 908 27.34 -3.97 9.68
C TYR A 908 27.12 -5.41 9.21
N ARG A 909 28.08 -5.94 8.46
CA ARG A 909 28.09 -7.33 7.97
C ARG A 909 29.27 -8.07 8.62
N PHE A 910 28.94 -9.10 9.41
CA PHE A 910 29.92 -9.96 10.09
C PHE A 910 30.58 -10.95 9.15
#